data_a3345e6c042bd747d6e798c9bdf25768
#
_entry.id   a3345e6c042bd747d6e798c9bdf25768
#
_cell.length_a   1.000
_cell.length_b   1.000
_cell.length_c   1.000
_cell.angle_alpha   90.00
_cell.angle_beta   90.00
_cell.angle_gamma   90.00
#
_symmetry.space_group_name_H-M   'P 1'
#
loop_
_entity.id
_entity.type
_entity.pdbx_description
1 polymer ?
#
loop_
_entity_poly.entity_id
_entity_poly.type
_entity_poly.pdbx_seq_one_letter_code
_entity_poly.pdbx_strand_id
1 'polypeptide(L)'
;MLVRSIHLTTRRYVTCLILAAMGISSLSGCSRQFWRKQADKDTYNNIGQKLNDTRWELPRIDLIPDGRSRFFDPYDPDKEPLPPDDPAAHVFMHSVNGRRGYKSWHKLGASFAIENPNWLENYGIDMNGMDPVAGHSEVKLLKVTLPELVDLSYIHSRDYQTNLEDLYISALALTQQRYNLGVRYLGVNGSEPFVDGTATTLGNGRANGFSTAAFGVSQLLPSGGQIAVELANAVTWNFGQGGSISAPLLGYSVTQPLMFRAGRKVVLEPLTQAERDVLYNARSMARFRQTLFVGVSTSYLNLLLQRQLILNQLNNIRQLEEQYEKQKALDSRIPGFVTEKLENFPQLRQLIPDDLKARFTYDDLWLKWDGPMSEEDEQRLLSLSDSDFYRAAIQQLIGWKNQDVTSLASYQLLTQLQNAQATLATQRRVLADSQDSLKRDLGLPPNVQLDINENGLAPFEIISWDLIELERRMREIQKNLGKQLLPDLGENQADTPPDFATLRAYVDGLVELRNDLREKGINVVMNDLKPIEDLLNTTQDDWKASRPDQRFFRSEEERNLLVQNYQKDKATFERAERDFMFGSDQLDMLLRLIDVETQDDILKTLDSDSNGMIESSELPQAWSDLPRLGTKTAADTYTLDAFLSEVRDGSRILRDDYLLRLAQQLEVLQAGLRVEAIAINRFTLPESQEFPEIEQVVEIGLENRLDLMNNRAQVMDARRRMEIAANSLESTLNLTFQGSQGLSGGNRILDSNQTARLEFTTPLDQIDERNAYRASLITYQRQRRSYMQSEDTISLNIRQNWRQLQVQEYRLEIDRRAVRTAALQYDNASLLATAVVQQGAVNITLALNTLLNAQNTLAQDWVTYETNRLNIFVNMGIMQLDPRGVWDDPFYLQMNDLQDDGTVSPAMTPGVVLPNSQPQN
;
A
#
# COMPACT_ATOMS: atom_id res chain seq x y z
N MET A 1 -32.65 76.72 -40.70
CA MET A 1 -32.85 76.47 -39.24
C MET A 1 -33.13 75.02 -38.91
N LEU A 2 -33.81 74.25 -39.74
CA LEU A 2 -34.12 72.85 -39.48
C LEU A 2 -32.89 71.90 -39.47
N VAL A 3 -31.88 72.04 -40.25
CA VAL A 3 -30.70 71.20 -40.34
C VAL A 3 -29.79 71.28 -39.07
N ARG A 4 -29.77 72.51 -38.45
CA ARG A 4 -29.03 72.73 -37.21
C ARG A 4 -29.69 72.09 -35.98
N SER A 5 -30.99 71.93 -35.98
CA SER A 5 -31.74 71.31 -34.91
C SER A 5 -31.59 69.81 -34.93
N ILE A 6 -31.51 69.15 -36.09
CA ILE A 6 -31.34 67.71 -36.23
C ILE A 6 -29.89 67.26 -35.81
N HIS A 7 -28.90 68.05 -36.12
CA HIS A 7 -27.50 67.71 -35.69
C HIS A 7 -27.26 67.88 -34.20
N LEU A 8 -27.99 68.78 -33.51
CA LEU A 8 -27.87 68.89 -32.03
C LEU A 8 -28.60 67.78 -31.27
N THR A 9 -29.74 67.30 -31.78
CA THR A 9 -30.46 66.16 -31.22
C THR A 9 -29.74 64.84 -31.44
N THR A 10 -29.25 64.56 -32.62
CA THR A 10 -28.44 63.37 -32.88
C THR A 10 -27.14 63.29 -32.04
N ARG A 11 -26.45 64.42 -31.85
CA ARG A 11 -25.31 64.52 -30.95
C ARG A 11 -25.65 64.24 -29.50
N ARG A 12 -26.79 64.72 -29.00
CA ARG A 12 -27.25 64.43 -27.64
C ARG A 12 -27.63 62.95 -27.44
N TYR A 13 -28.29 62.32 -28.43
CA TYR A 13 -28.60 60.88 -28.39
C TYR A 13 -27.35 60.01 -28.46
N VAL A 14 -26.39 60.34 -29.29
CA VAL A 14 -25.13 59.62 -29.39
C VAL A 14 -24.32 59.73 -28.08
N THR A 15 -24.29 60.92 -27.47
CA THR A 15 -23.59 61.10 -26.17
C THR A 15 -24.33 60.36 -25.03
N CYS A 16 -25.65 60.38 -25.03
CA CYS A 16 -26.46 59.57 -24.05
C CYS A 16 -26.31 58.10 -24.30
N LEU A 17 -26.23 57.60 -25.51
CA LEU A 17 -26.02 56.22 -25.86
C LEU A 17 -24.62 55.75 -25.46
N ILE A 18 -23.61 56.58 -25.66
CA ILE A 18 -22.23 56.28 -25.23
C ILE A 18 -22.15 56.29 -23.70
N LEU A 19 -22.77 57.22 -23.01
CA LEU A 19 -22.84 57.25 -21.53
C LEU A 19 -23.66 56.08 -20.97
N ALA A 20 -24.77 55.72 -21.63
CA ALA A 20 -25.52 54.54 -21.26
C ALA A 20 -24.75 53.24 -21.52
N ALA A 21 -24.02 53.14 -22.63
CA ALA A 21 -23.17 51.99 -22.92
C ALA A 21 -21.97 51.90 -21.95
N MET A 22 -21.39 53.01 -21.56
CA MET A 22 -20.38 53.05 -20.50
C MET A 22 -20.93 52.69 -19.13
N GLY A 23 -22.17 53.11 -18.80
CA GLY A 23 -22.86 52.75 -17.56
C GLY A 23 -23.24 51.28 -17.49
N ILE A 24 -23.68 50.74 -18.62
CA ILE A 24 -24.05 49.29 -18.72
C ILE A 24 -22.79 48.41 -18.70
N SER A 25 -21.71 48.82 -19.36
CA SER A 25 -20.45 48.07 -19.35
C SER A 25 -19.77 48.08 -17.97
N SER A 26 -19.95 49.11 -17.17
CA SER A 26 -19.42 49.15 -15.79
C SER A 26 -20.25 48.30 -14.78
N LEU A 27 -21.48 47.99 -15.11
CA LEU A 27 -22.34 47.14 -14.25
C LEU A 27 -22.27 45.63 -14.56
N SER A 28 -21.92 45.30 -15.81
CA SER A 28 -21.86 43.88 -16.22
C SER A 28 -20.51 43.17 -16.01
N GLY A 29 -19.45 43.91 -15.71
CA GLY A 29 -18.08 43.40 -15.61
C GLY A 29 -17.62 43.03 -14.20
N CYS A 30 -18.50 43.04 -13.18
CA CYS A 30 -18.04 42.99 -11.78
C CYS A 30 -18.41 41.71 -11.02
N SER A 31 -18.94 40.67 -11.66
CA SER A 31 -19.20 39.44 -10.93
C SER A 31 -17.89 38.64 -10.71
N ARG A 32 -17.62 38.22 -9.48
CA ARG A 32 -16.50 37.38 -9.11
C ARG A 32 -16.45 36.12 -9.99
N GLN A 33 -17.58 35.51 -10.22
CA GLN A 33 -17.77 34.30 -11.05
C GLN A 33 -17.31 34.53 -12.53
N PHE A 34 -17.61 35.69 -13.10
CA PHE A 34 -17.18 36.01 -14.47
C PHE A 34 -15.66 36.00 -14.57
N TRP A 35 -14.99 36.72 -13.66
CA TRP A 35 -13.53 36.82 -13.66
C TRP A 35 -12.86 35.46 -13.36
N ARG A 36 -13.42 34.66 -12.47
CA ARG A 36 -12.93 33.31 -12.18
C ARG A 36 -12.99 32.43 -13.43
N LYS A 37 -14.14 32.34 -14.08
CA LYS A 37 -14.29 31.54 -15.31
C LYS A 37 -13.41 32.01 -16.45
N GLN A 38 -13.16 33.29 -16.55
CA GLN A 38 -12.25 33.84 -17.57
C GLN A 38 -10.80 33.46 -17.23
N ALA A 39 -10.39 33.59 -15.99
CA ALA A 39 -9.06 33.16 -15.55
C ALA A 39 -8.85 31.65 -15.79
N ASP A 40 -9.84 30.82 -15.46
CA ASP A 40 -9.80 29.37 -15.70
C ASP A 40 -9.60 29.06 -17.18
N LYS A 41 -10.39 29.68 -18.07
CA LYS A 41 -10.28 29.50 -19.52
C LYS A 41 -8.91 29.83 -20.07
N ASP A 42 -8.37 30.99 -19.68
CA ASP A 42 -7.07 31.47 -20.17
C ASP A 42 -5.94 30.58 -19.63
N THR A 43 -6.02 30.16 -18.37
CA THR A 43 -5.03 29.32 -17.69
C THR A 43 -4.98 27.93 -18.26
N TYR A 44 -6.14 27.24 -18.39
CA TYR A 44 -6.18 25.90 -18.98
C TYR A 44 -5.70 25.86 -20.43
N ASN A 45 -5.99 26.93 -21.21
CA ASN A 45 -5.48 27.05 -22.58
C ASN A 45 -3.94 27.17 -22.58
N ASN A 46 -3.38 27.91 -21.63
CA ASN A 46 -1.92 28.06 -21.49
C ASN A 46 -1.25 26.76 -21.06
N ILE A 47 -1.83 26.00 -20.13
CA ILE A 47 -1.35 24.70 -19.69
C ILE A 47 -1.41 23.71 -20.86
N GLY A 48 -2.55 23.61 -21.56
CA GLY A 48 -2.73 22.70 -22.69
C GLY A 48 -1.68 22.88 -23.79
N GLN A 49 -1.22 24.12 -24.03
CA GLN A 49 -0.14 24.37 -24.98
C GLN A 49 1.22 23.76 -24.59
N LYS A 50 1.41 23.38 -23.30
CA LYS A 50 2.69 22.86 -22.79
C LYS A 50 2.67 21.35 -22.61
N LEU A 51 1.51 20.68 -22.70
CA LEU A 51 1.32 19.27 -22.47
C LEU A 51 1.39 18.41 -23.75
N ASN A 52 1.99 18.90 -24.81
CA ASN A 52 2.05 18.20 -26.11
C ASN A 52 3.12 17.08 -26.18
N ASP A 53 3.92 16.88 -25.14
CA ASP A 53 4.96 15.84 -25.08
C ASP A 53 4.47 14.69 -24.18
N THR A 54 4.51 13.47 -24.70
CA THR A 54 4.03 12.27 -24.00
C THR A 54 4.74 11.99 -22.68
N ARG A 55 5.99 12.47 -22.51
CA ARG A 55 6.76 12.28 -21.27
C ARG A 55 6.19 13.02 -20.06
N TRP A 56 5.43 14.12 -20.28
CA TRP A 56 4.78 14.91 -19.22
C TRP A 56 3.33 15.29 -19.57
N GLU A 57 2.70 14.49 -20.40
CA GLU A 57 1.25 14.59 -20.62
C GLU A 57 0.48 14.30 -19.33
N LEU A 58 -0.54 15.09 -19.06
CA LEU A 58 -1.41 14.95 -17.89
C LEU A 58 -2.83 14.64 -18.34
N PRO A 59 -3.43 13.56 -17.86
CA PRO A 59 -4.79 13.18 -18.24
C PRO A 59 -5.85 14.13 -17.68
N ARG A 60 -5.55 14.81 -16.57
CA ARG A 60 -6.43 15.76 -15.93
C ARG A 60 -5.64 16.98 -15.48
N ILE A 61 -6.15 18.16 -15.80
CA ILE A 61 -5.60 19.47 -15.43
C ILE A 61 -6.63 20.33 -14.70
N ASP A 62 -7.80 19.78 -14.38
CA ASP A 62 -8.87 20.51 -13.70
C ASP A 62 -8.49 20.76 -12.23
N LEU A 63 -8.53 22.03 -11.84
CA LEU A 63 -8.23 22.48 -10.48
C LEU A 63 -9.30 22.10 -9.48
N ILE A 64 -10.57 21.99 -9.94
CA ILE A 64 -11.68 21.67 -9.06
C ILE A 64 -11.52 20.22 -8.58
N PRO A 65 -11.45 19.96 -7.27
CA PRO A 65 -11.39 18.59 -6.76
C PRO A 65 -12.56 17.75 -7.27
N ASP A 66 -12.35 16.45 -7.41
CA ASP A 66 -13.41 15.53 -7.75
C ASP A 66 -14.56 15.66 -6.74
N GLY A 67 -15.82 15.60 -7.19
CA GLY A 67 -16.99 15.70 -6.31
C GLY A 67 -17.04 14.62 -5.21
N ARG A 68 -16.33 13.51 -5.43
CA ARG A 68 -16.13 12.43 -4.43
C ARG A 68 -15.07 12.76 -3.39
N SER A 69 -14.26 13.82 -3.61
CA SER A 69 -13.17 14.18 -2.71
C SER A 69 -13.71 14.72 -1.38
N ARG A 70 -12.97 14.38 -0.31
CA ARG A 70 -13.20 14.90 1.03
C ARG A 70 -13.10 16.42 1.11
N PHE A 71 -12.24 17.03 0.30
CA PHE A 71 -12.04 18.49 0.26
C PHE A 71 -12.72 19.18 -0.91
N PHE A 72 -13.64 18.49 -1.60
CA PHE A 72 -14.51 19.16 -2.54
C PHE A 72 -15.46 20.11 -1.81
N ASP A 73 -15.49 21.36 -2.25
CA ASP A 73 -16.39 22.36 -1.72
C ASP A 73 -17.66 22.42 -2.60
N PRO A 74 -18.81 21.91 -2.12
CA PRO A 74 -20.05 21.96 -2.89
C PRO A 74 -20.66 23.35 -2.96
N TYR A 75 -20.11 24.30 -2.20
CA TYR A 75 -20.65 25.65 -2.10
C TYR A 75 -20.00 26.60 -3.08
N ASP A 76 -20.74 27.64 -3.47
CA ASP A 76 -20.20 28.68 -4.36
C ASP A 76 -19.22 29.58 -3.58
N PRO A 77 -17.90 29.56 -3.90
CA PRO A 77 -16.91 30.38 -3.18
C PRO A 77 -17.14 31.89 -3.34
N ASP A 78 -17.97 32.29 -4.29
CA ASP A 78 -18.31 33.69 -4.55
C ASP A 78 -19.45 34.22 -3.68
N LYS A 79 -20.06 33.35 -2.85
CA LYS A 79 -21.22 33.65 -1.98
C LYS A 79 -21.01 33.19 -0.56
N GLU A 80 -21.81 33.75 0.36
CA GLU A 80 -21.94 33.22 1.72
C GLU A 80 -22.74 31.89 1.67
N PRO A 81 -22.53 30.96 2.63
CA PRO A 81 -21.93 31.14 3.95
C PRO A 81 -20.40 31.09 3.97
N LEU A 82 -19.81 31.66 5.04
CA LEU A 82 -18.40 31.60 5.32
C LEU A 82 -18.05 30.33 6.12
N PRO A 83 -16.82 29.82 6.00
CA PRO A 83 -16.39 28.68 6.81
C PRO A 83 -16.41 29.01 8.31
N PRO A 84 -16.44 28.00 9.20
CA PRO A 84 -16.40 28.18 10.64
C PRO A 84 -15.15 28.96 11.07
N ASP A 85 -15.35 29.91 11.98
CA ASP A 85 -14.26 30.69 12.60
C ASP A 85 -14.03 30.21 14.02
N ASP A 86 -12.82 30.44 14.54
CA ASP A 86 -12.49 30.19 15.93
C ASP A 86 -13.26 31.15 16.84
N PRO A 87 -14.09 30.66 17.76
CA PRO A 87 -14.82 31.50 18.69
C PRO A 87 -13.91 32.39 19.57
N ALA A 88 -12.72 31.89 19.91
CA ALA A 88 -11.74 32.62 20.70
C ALA A 88 -11.15 33.81 19.92
N ALA A 89 -10.83 33.62 18.64
CA ALA A 89 -10.36 34.70 17.77
C ALA A 89 -11.39 35.83 17.71
N HIS A 90 -12.68 35.51 17.63
CA HIS A 90 -13.75 36.50 17.64
C HIS A 90 -13.85 37.26 18.98
N VAL A 91 -13.71 36.56 20.11
CA VAL A 91 -13.75 37.18 21.45
C VAL A 91 -12.61 38.18 21.63
N PHE A 92 -11.44 37.84 21.14
CA PHE A 92 -10.22 38.66 21.29
C PHE A 92 -10.01 39.65 20.12
N MET A 93 -10.95 39.74 19.18
CA MET A 93 -10.87 40.73 18.11
C MET A 93 -10.89 42.17 18.65
N HIS A 94 -9.88 42.95 18.32
CA HIS A 94 -9.75 44.33 18.74
C HIS A 94 -10.85 45.22 18.15
N SER A 95 -11.34 46.15 18.99
CA SER A 95 -12.28 47.15 18.56
C SER A 95 -11.54 48.26 17.78
N VAL A 96 -12.03 48.63 16.61
CA VAL A 96 -11.58 49.77 15.88
C VAL A 96 -12.48 50.95 16.20
N ASN A 97 -11.94 52.05 16.70
CA ASN A 97 -12.67 53.24 17.14
C ASN A 97 -13.82 52.92 18.12
N GLY A 98 -13.57 52.02 19.09
CA GLY A 98 -14.54 51.61 20.12
C GLY A 98 -15.68 50.70 19.63
N ARG A 99 -15.62 50.28 18.36
CA ARG A 99 -16.58 49.34 17.77
C ARG A 99 -15.92 47.99 17.53
N ARG A 100 -16.58 46.93 17.93
CA ARG A 100 -16.20 45.58 17.55
C ARG A 100 -16.35 45.39 16.05
N GLY A 101 -15.52 44.53 15.47
CA GLY A 101 -15.60 44.14 14.06
C GLY A 101 -16.95 43.57 13.68
N TYR A 102 -17.08 42.89 12.58
CA TYR A 102 -18.34 42.44 11.99
C TYR A 102 -19.17 41.56 12.93
N LYS A 103 -20.37 42.05 13.33
CA LYS A 103 -21.20 41.48 14.42
C LYS A 103 -21.69 40.04 14.19
N SER A 104 -21.77 39.60 12.96
CA SER A 104 -22.40 38.33 12.54
C SER A 104 -21.40 37.32 11.99
N TRP A 105 -20.15 37.62 11.96
CA TRP A 105 -19.11 36.82 11.36
C TRP A 105 -19.14 35.36 11.80
N HIS A 106 -19.03 35.12 13.10
CA HIS A 106 -18.99 33.76 13.66
C HIS A 106 -20.31 32.99 13.53
N LYS A 107 -21.42 33.71 13.40
CA LYS A 107 -22.74 33.06 13.29
C LYS A 107 -22.99 32.44 11.92
N LEU A 108 -22.40 33.00 10.89
CA LEU A 108 -22.52 32.51 9.51
C LEU A 108 -21.65 31.26 9.30
N GLY A 109 -20.46 31.21 9.94
CA GLY A 109 -19.54 30.08 9.86
C GLY A 109 -19.94 28.85 10.69
N ALA A 110 -20.81 29.00 11.71
CA ALA A 110 -21.11 27.92 12.64
C ALA A 110 -21.89 26.73 12.05
N SER A 111 -22.51 26.93 10.89
CA SER A 111 -23.34 25.91 10.24
C SER A 111 -22.70 25.31 8.97
N PHE A 112 -21.44 25.58 8.74
CA PHE A 112 -20.75 25.23 7.50
C PHE A 112 -19.69 24.16 7.75
N ALA A 113 -19.77 23.01 7.09
CA ALA A 113 -18.76 21.98 7.18
C ALA A 113 -17.52 22.36 6.34
N ILE A 114 -16.33 22.19 6.90
CA ILE A 114 -15.08 22.38 6.17
C ILE A 114 -14.85 21.23 5.17
N GLU A 115 -15.26 20.02 5.56
CA GLU A 115 -15.19 18.84 4.70
C GLU A 115 -16.46 18.72 3.84
N ASN A 116 -16.34 18.09 2.68
CA ASN A 116 -17.49 17.71 1.86
C ASN A 116 -18.44 16.81 2.69
N PRO A 117 -19.65 17.23 2.98
CA PRO A 117 -20.53 16.45 3.86
C PRO A 117 -20.93 15.08 3.29
N ASN A 118 -20.88 14.92 1.96
CA ASN A 118 -21.39 13.74 1.27
C ASN A 118 -20.28 12.85 0.71
N TRP A 119 -19.00 13.09 1.06
CA TRP A 119 -17.91 12.34 0.45
C TRP A 119 -17.96 10.84 0.77
N LEU A 120 -18.38 10.46 1.97
CA LEU A 120 -18.52 9.05 2.37
C LEU A 120 -19.70 8.34 1.70
N GLU A 121 -20.79 9.07 1.40
CA GLU A 121 -21.95 8.50 0.68
C GLU A 121 -21.55 8.02 -0.72
N ASN A 122 -20.60 8.70 -1.37
CA ASN A 122 -20.10 8.32 -2.68
C ASN A 122 -19.39 6.94 -2.66
N TYR A 123 -18.92 6.50 -1.49
CA TYR A 123 -18.31 5.18 -1.29
C TYR A 123 -19.27 4.17 -0.66
N GLY A 124 -20.55 4.49 -0.56
CA GLY A 124 -21.56 3.62 0.03
C GLY A 124 -21.45 3.48 1.55
N ILE A 125 -20.77 4.41 2.20
CA ILE A 125 -20.64 4.48 3.67
C ILE A 125 -21.69 5.46 4.17
N ASP A 126 -22.70 4.95 4.90
CA ASP A 126 -23.76 5.79 5.48
C ASP A 126 -23.24 6.49 6.75
N MET A 127 -23.17 7.81 6.71
CA MET A 127 -22.76 8.64 7.84
C MET A 127 -23.81 8.66 8.97
N ASN A 128 -25.08 8.37 8.69
CA ASN A 128 -26.14 8.35 9.69
C ASN A 128 -26.02 7.16 10.66
N GLY A 129 -25.25 6.15 10.31
CA GLY A 129 -24.92 5.02 11.19
C GLY A 129 -23.80 5.31 12.20
N MET A 130 -23.11 6.43 12.11
CA MET A 130 -22.13 6.89 13.09
C MET A 130 -22.79 7.67 14.22
N ASP A 131 -23.65 7.02 14.97
CA ASP A 131 -24.07 7.54 16.28
C ASP A 131 -22.94 7.26 17.28
N PRO A 132 -22.24 8.24 17.78
CA PRO A 132 -21.08 8.03 18.67
C PRO A 132 -21.44 7.36 20.01
N VAL A 133 -22.70 7.13 20.27
CA VAL A 133 -23.24 6.53 21.51
C VAL A 133 -23.69 5.07 21.31
N ALA A 134 -24.01 4.65 20.10
CA ALA A 134 -24.37 3.26 19.79
C ALA A 134 -23.12 2.53 19.23
N GLY A 135 -22.26 2.03 20.09
CA GLY A 135 -21.17 1.16 19.69
C GLY A 135 -21.68 -0.06 18.93
N HIS A 136 -21.23 -0.23 17.70
CA HIS A 136 -21.41 -1.33 16.74
C HIS A 136 -22.41 -1.04 15.60
N SER A 137 -22.17 0.03 14.87
CA SER A 137 -22.56 0.07 13.46
C SER A 137 -21.43 -0.63 12.67
N GLU A 138 -21.73 -1.70 11.95
CA GLU A 138 -20.78 -2.34 11.03
C GLU A 138 -20.45 -1.31 9.95
N VAL A 139 -19.28 -0.68 10.09
CA VAL A 139 -18.74 0.19 9.07
C VAL A 139 -18.45 -0.70 7.86
N LYS A 140 -19.09 -0.40 6.74
CA LYS A 140 -18.89 -1.16 5.51
C LYS A 140 -17.42 -1.08 5.12
N LEU A 141 -16.76 -2.23 5.12
CA LEU A 141 -15.36 -2.35 4.70
C LEU A 141 -15.22 -1.96 3.24
N LEU A 142 -14.35 -1.00 2.95
CA LEU A 142 -14.00 -0.64 1.58
C LEU A 142 -12.93 -1.63 1.11
N LYS A 143 -13.33 -2.62 0.31
CA LYS A 143 -12.37 -3.53 -0.35
C LYS A 143 -11.69 -2.76 -1.46
N VAL A 144 -10.36 -2.72 -1.41
CA VAL A 144 -9.54 -1.96 -2.35
C VAL A 144 -8.42 -2.80 -2.93
N THR A 145 -8.27 -2.67 -4.23
CA THR A 145 -7.12 -3.16 -5.01
C THR A 145 -6.08 -2.06 -5.17
N LEU A 146 -4.88 -2.39 -5.65
CA LEU A 146 -3.86 -1.38 -5.90
C LEU A 146 -4.31 -0.26 -6.86
N PRO A 147 -4.96 -0.54 -8.01
CA PRO A 147 -5.46 0.53 -8.87
C PRO A 147 -6.50 1.43 -8.21
N GLU A 148 -7.37 0.87 -7.39
CA GLU A 148 -8.36 1.64 -6.65
C GLU A 148 -7.70 2.52 -5.59
N LEU A 149 -6.61 2.06 -4.94
CA LEU A 149 -5.81 2.89 -4.04
C LEU A 149 -5.14 4.05 -4.78
N VAL A 150 -4.67 3.82 -6.01
CA VAL A 150 -4.11 4.87 -6.86
C VAL A 150 -5.19 5.89 -7.24
N ASP A 151 -6.39 5.44 -7.64
CA ASP A 151 -7.52 6.32 -7.93
C ASP A 151 -7.94 7.13 -6.69
N LEU A 152 -8.04 6.47 -5.52
CA LEU A 152 -8.29 7.15 -4.26
C LEU A 152 -7.23 8.21 -3.95
N SER A 153 -5.96 7.94 -4.26
CA SER A 153 -4.89 8.92 -4.07
C SER A 153 -5.06 10.14 -4.95
N TYR A 154 -5.51 10.00 -6.19
CA TYR A 154 -5.82 11.12 -7.08
C TYR A 154 -7.04 11.93 -6.64
N ILE A 155 -7.99 11.29 -5.97
CA ILE A 155 -9.20 11.94 -5.48
C ILE A 155 -8.97 12.67 -4.15
N HIS A 156 -8.23 12.06 -3.22
CA HIS A 156 -8.14 12.52 -1.84
C HIS A 156 -6.75 13.03 -1.41
N SER A 157 -5.67 12.81 -2.19
CA SER A 157 -4.34 13.25 -1.78
C SER A 157 -4.22 14.77 -1.83
N ARG A 158 -3.84 15.34 -0.68
CA ARG A 158 -3.57 16.78 -0.54
C ARG A 158 -2.35 17.18 -1.36
N ASP A 159 -1.32 16.33 -1.37
CA ASP A 159 -0.09 16.61 -2.11
C ASP A 159 -0.33 16.60 -3.63
N TYR A 160 -1.19 15.70 -4.12
CA TYR A 160 -1.59 15.68 -5.52
C TYR A 160 -2.32 16.99 -5.90
N GLN A 161 -3.29 17.39 -5.09
CA GLN A 161 -4.03 18.64 -5.32
C GLN A 161 -3.10 19.86 -5.25
N THR A 162 -2.19 19.91 -4.27
CA THR A 162 -1.23 21.03 -4.14
C THR A 162 -0.32 21.13 -5.37
N ASN A 163 0.22 20.03 -5.89
CA ASN A 163 1.04 20.04 -7.09
C ASN A 163 0.25 20.49 -8.34
N LEU A 164 -1.03 20.14 -8.42
CA LEU A 164 -1.91 20.60 -9.49
C LEU A 164 -2.19 22.11 -9.37
N GLU A 165 -2.38 22.61 -8.15
CA GLU A 165 -2.55 24.03 -7.85
C GLU A 165 -1.29 24.84 -8.18
N ASP A 166 -0.10 24.34 -7.88
CA ASP A 166 1.17 24.98 -8.25
C ASP A 166 1.33 25.12 -9.76
N LEU A 167 0.94 24.09 -10.53
CA LEU A 167 0.90 24.16 -11.99
C LEU A 167 -0.06 25.26 -12.44
N TYR A 168 -1.25 25.32 -11.88
CA TYR A 168 -2.26 26.31 -12.22
C TYR A 168 -1.81 27.73 -11.86
N ILE A 169 -1.23 27.95 -10.67
CA ILE A 169 -0.69 29.26 -10.23
C ILE A 169 0.42 29.75 -11.16
N SER A 170 1.29 28.84 -11.60
CA SER A 170 2.33 29.21 -12.55
C SER A 170 1.76 29.66 -13.90
N ALA A 171 0.68 29.04 -14.33
CA ALA A 171 -0.01 29.41 -15.56
C ALA A 171 -0.81 30.72 -15.44
N LEU A 172 -1.31 31.05 -14.24
CA LEU A 172 -1.87 32.38 -13.94
C LEU A 172 -0.79 33.45 -14.06
N ALA A 173 0.42 33.20 -13.55
CA ALA A 173 1.55 34.13 -13.69
C ALA A 173 1.92 34.35 -15.17
N LEU A 174 1.87 33.25 -15.97
CA LEU A 174 2.05 33.38 -17.43
C LEU A 174 0.96 34.23 -18.08
N THR A 175 -0.29 34.03 -17.72
CA THR A 175 -1.42 34.83 -18.21
C THR A 175 -1.17 36.33 -17.92
N GLN A 176 -0.70 36.64 -16.71
CA GLN A 176 -0.34 38.01 -16.34
C GLN A 176 0.78 38.62 -17.23
N GLN A 177 1.82 37.83 -17.53
CA GLN A 177 2.93 38.31 -18.39
C GLN A 177 2.48 38.47 -19.84
N ARG A 178 1.64 37.58 -20.37
CA ARG A 178 1.04 37.75 -21.70
C ARG A 178 0.16 38.99 -21.78
N TYR A 179 -0.64 39.24 -20.73
CA TYR A 179 -1.45 40.46 -20.62
C TYR A 179 -0.60 41.72 -20.58
N ASN A 180 0.57 41.69 -19.90
CA ASN A 180 1.47 42.83 -19.81
C ASN A 180 2.03 43.30 -21.17
N LEU A 181 2.15 42.40 -22.12
CA LEU A 181 2.61 42.68 -23.48
C LEU A 181 1.46 42.86 -24.46
N GLY A 182 0.24 42.57 -24.04
CA GLY A 182 -0.98 42.81 -24.81
C GLY A 182 -1.45 44.26 -24.79
N VAL A 183 -2.49 44.51 -25.55
CA VAL A 183 -3.19 45.78 -25.54
C VAL A 183 -3.97 45.93 -24.25
N ARG A 184 -3.70 46.97 -23.47
CA ARG A 184 -4.40 47.28 -22.23
C ARG A 184 -5.36 48.41 -22.40
N TYR A 185 -6.58 48.26 -21.94
CA TYR A 185 -7.61 49.29 -21.93
C TYR A 185 -7.69 49.93 -20.55
N LEU A 186 -7.57 51.21 -20.47
CA LEU A 186 -7.67 52.02 -19.25
C LEU A 186 -8.91 52.88 -19.31
N GLY A 187 -9.77 52.76 -18.30
CA GLY A 187 -10.89 53.70 -18.11
C GLY A 187 -10.75 54.38 -16.75
N VAL A 188 -10.59 55.65 -16.73
CA VAL A 188 -10.56 56.45 -15.51
C VAL A 188 -11.76 57.37 -15.50
N ASN A 189 -12.57 57.33 -14.44
CA ASN A 189 -13.66 58.28 -14.22
C ASN A 189 -13.49 58.84 -12.82
N GLY A 190 -13.07 60.08 -12.74
CA GLY A 190 -12.92 60.81 -11.48
C GLY A 190 -13.78 62.05 -11.46
N SER A 191 -14.51 62.32 -10.40
CA SER A 191 -15.20 63.57 -10.15
C SER A 191 -14.75 64.14 -8.82
N GLU A 192 -14.13 65.27 -8.85
CA GLU A 192 -13.82 66.06 -7.65
C GLU A 192 -14.73 67.29 -7.58
N PRO A 193 -15.53 67.41 -6.52
CA PRO A 193 -16.26 68.63 -6.29
C PRO A 193 -15.28 69.66 -5.72
N PHE A 194 -14.97 70.64 -6.53
CA PHE A 194 -14.21 71.84 -6.11
C PHE A 194 -15.19 72.92 -5.71
N VAL A 195 -15.27 73.19 -4.42
CA VAL A 195 -16.01 74.30 -3.86
C VAL A 195 -15.01 75.42 -3.54
N ASP A 196 -14.80 76.34 -4.42
CA ASP A 196 -14.10 77.61 -4.11
C ASP A 196 -15.05 78.49 -3.34
N GLY A 197 -15.02 78.36 -2.03
CA GLY A 197 -15.90 79.13 -1.13
C GLY A 197 -15.14 80.16 -0.40
N THR A 198 -15.03 81.31 -0.99
CA THR A 198 -15.00 82.56 -0.18
C THR A 198 -16.45 82.80 0.27
N ALA A 199 -16.75 82.28 1.45
CA ALA A 199 -18.02 82.41 2.12
C ALA A 199 -18.21 83.88 2.60
N THR A 200 -18.76 84.63 1.75
CA THR A 200 -19.36 85.94 2.17
C THR A 200 -20.65 86.12 1.36
N THR A 201 -21.75 85.86 2.02
CA THR A 201 -23.14 86.13 1.58
C THR A 201 -23.84 84.94 0.94
N LEU A 202 -24.85 84.45 1.64
CA LEU A 202 -25.92 83.59 1.13
C LEU A 202 -26.52 84.26 -0.11
N GLY A 203 -26.13 83.86 -1.33
CA GLY A 203 -26.77 84.31 -2.52
C GLY A 203 -25.96 84.15 -3.80
N ASN A 204 -24.63 84.17 -3.75
CA ASN A 204 -23.79 84.14 -4.97
C ASN A 204 -22.57 83.24 -4.84
N GLY A 205 -22.73 82.14 -4.22
CA GLY A 205 -21.70 81.08 -4.19
C GLY A 205 -21.58 80.38 -5.55
N ARG A 206 -20.45 80.50 -6.21
CA ARG A 206 -20.09 79.72 -7.38
C ARG A 206 -19.50 78.45 -6.88
N ALA A 207 -20.17 77.35 -7.14
CA ALA A 207 -19.61 76.04 -6.94
C ALA A 207 -19.18 75.50 -8.33
N ASN A 208 -17.93 75.10 -8.45
CA ASN A 208 -17.40 74.43 -9.65
C ASN A 208 -17.18 72.96 -9.34
N GLY A 209 -17.72 72.10 -10.14
CA GLY A 209 -17.46 70.68 -10.11
C GLY A 209 -16.56 70.29 -11.27
N PHE A 210 -15.52 69.57 -11.04
CA PHE A 210 -14.64 69.06 -12.08
C PHE A 210 -14.85 67.55 -12.22
N SER A 211 -15.10 67.00 -13.38
CA SER A 211 -15.12 65.58 -13.65
C SER A 211 -14.23 65.30 -14.86
N THR A 212 -13.38 64.28 -14.71
CA THR A 212 -12.55 63.77 -15.79
C THR A 212 -12.96 62.33 -16.12
N ALA A 213 -13.29 62.13 -17.37
CA ALA A 213 -13.46 60.81 -17.91
C ALA A 213 -12.34 60.56 -18.92
N ALA A 214 -11.52 59.57 -18.72
CA ALA A 214 -10.46 59.21 -19.63
C ALA A 214 -10.63 57.74 -20.04
N PHE A 215 -10.50 57.51 -21.32
CA PHE A 215 -10.40 56.15 -21.88
C PHE A 215 -9.08 56.06 -22.65
N GLY A 216 -8.26 55.08 -22.29
CA GLY A 216 -6.94 54.93 -22.89
C GLY A 216 -6.65 53.51 -23.34
N VAL A 217 -5.75 53.42 -24.29
CA VAL A 217 -5.19 52.14 -24.75
C VAL A 217 -3.69 52.26 -24.64
N SER A 218 -3.05 51.32 -24.01
CA SER A 218 -1.59 51.25 -23.94
C SER A 218 -1.07 49.85 -24.29
N GLN A 219 0.11 49.80 -24.89
CA GLN A 219 0.78 48.55 -25.22
C GLN A 219 2.29 48.67 -25.02
N LEU A 220 2.85 47.67 -24.35
CA LEU A 220 4.30 47.50 -24.26
C LEU A 220 4.76 46.66 -25.46
N LEU A 221 5.66 47.22 -26.25
CA LEU A 221 6.25 46.57 -27.42
C LEU A 221 7.41 45.64 -27.01
N PRO A 222 7.67 44.55 -27.76
CA PRO A 222 8.82 43.68 -27.51
C PRO A 222 10.17 44.38 -27.56
N SER A 223 10.28 45.54 -28.18
CA SER A 223 11.48 46.37 -28.20
C SER A 223 11.74 47.15 -26.91
N GLY A 224 10.76 47.15 -25.97
CA GLY A 224 10.73 47.96 -24.78
C GLY A 224 10.00 49.30 -24.97
N GLY A 225 9.58 49.59 -26.20
CA GLY A 225 8.76 50.77 -26.48
C GLY A 225 7.37 50.65 -25.87
N GLN A 226 6.84 51.77 -25.39
CA GLN A 226 5.48 51.85 -24.90
C GLN A 226 4.68 52.80 -25.75
N ILE A 227 3.57 52.34 -26.28
CA ILE A 227 2.61 53.15 -26.99
C ILE A 227 1.42 53.38 -26.06
N ALA A 228 0.98 54.61 -25.90
CA ALA A 228 -0.26 54.93 -25.21
C ALA A 228 -1.07 55.95 -26.04
N VAL A 229 -2.36 55.71 -26.13
CA VAL A 229 -3.35 56.62 -26.73
C VAL A 229 -4.47 56.80 -25.72
N GLU A 230 -4.76 58.04 -25.39
CA GLU A 230 -5.73 58.36 -24.35
C GLU A 230 -6.70 59.43 -24.87
N LEU A 231 -7.95 59.25 -24.71
CA LEU A 231 -9.04 60.15 -24.89
C LEU A 231 -9.52 60.61 -23.51
N ALA A 232 -9.14 61.83 -23.14
CA ALA A 232 -9.57 62.42 -21.88
C ALA A 232 -10.64 63.46 -22.17
N ASN A 233 -11.66 63.58 -21.34
CA ASN A 233 -12.65 64.64 -21.39
C ASN A 233 -12.79 65.26 -20.01
N ALA A 234 -12.31 66.46 -19.86
CA ALA A 234 -12.50 67.24 -18.65
C ALA A 234 -13.78 68.07 -18.77
N VAL A 235 -14.69 67.89 -17.85
CA VAL A 235 -15.95 68.71 -17.81
C VAL A 235 -15.94 69.53 -16.54
N THR A 236 -15.94 70.84 -16.71
CA THR A 236 -16.09 71.77 -15.60
C THR A 236 -17.55 72.26 -15.53
N TRP A 237 -18.15 71.98 -14.39
CA TRP A 237 -19.51 72.37 -14.09
C TRP A 237 -19.52 73.70 -13.30
N ASN A 238 -20.15 74.75 -13.88
CA ASN A 238 -20.36 75.99 -13.15
C ASN A 238 -21.76 76.02 -12.57
N PHE A 239 -21.88 75.82 -11.27
CA PHE A 239 -23.16 75.93 -10.59
C PHE A 239 -23.50 77.39 -10.31
N GLY A 240 -24.58 77.90 -10.89
CA GLY A 240 -25.09 79.29 -10.65
C GLY A 240 -25.04 80.20 -11.82
N GLN A 241 -24.35 79.99 -12.93
CA GLN A 241 -24.36 80.75 -14.17
C GLN A 241 -24.50 79.91 -15.43
N GLY A 242 -25.19 78.79 -15.37
CA GLY A 242 -25.61 78.03 -16.54
C GLY A 242 -24.53 77.89 -17.65
N GLY A 243 -23.61 77.00 -17.48
CA GLY A 243 -22.72 76.53 -18.50
C GLY A 243 -21.73 75.48 -18.02
N SER A 244 -21.59 74.35 -18.73
CA SER A 244 -20.53 73.39 -18.57
C SER A 244 -19.48 73.64 -19.70
N ILE A 245 -18.24 73.61 -19.35
CA ILE A 245 -17.16 73.63 -20.32
C ILE A 245 -16.61 72.21 -20.42
N SER A 246 -16.66 71.65 -21.63
CA SER A 246 -16.11 70.34 -21.95
C SER A 246 -14.85 70.50 -22.79
N ALA A 247 -13.76 69.97 -22.39
CA ALA A 247 -12.49 69.97 -23.09
C ALA A 247 -12.03 68.56 -23.40
N PRO A 248 -12.52 67.96 -24.45
CA PRO A 248 -12.05 66.66 -24.88
C PRO A 248 -10.63 66.79 -25.45
N LEU A 249 -9.72 65.91 -24.99
CA LEU A 249 -8.30 65.88 -25.35
C LEU A 249 -7.93 64.49 -25.83
N LEU A 250 -7.39 64.37 -27.02
CA LEU A 250 -6.73 63.16 -27.49
C LEU A 250 -5.26 63.25 -27.19
N GLY A 251 -4.77 62.41 -26.27
CA GLY A 251 -3.36 62.29 -25.98
C GLY A 251 -2.79 61.01 -26.64
N TYR A 252 -1.57 61.09 -27.10
CA TYR A 252 -0.81 59.96 -27.57
C TYR A 252 0.65 60.11 -27.16
N SER A 253 1.26 58.99 -26.80
CA SER A 253 2.67 58.89 -26.45
C SER A 253 3.30 57.61 -26.97
N VAL A 254 4.52 57.75 -27.44
CA VAL A 254 5.39 56.66 -27.80
C VAL A 254 6.71 56.89 -27.07
N THR A 255 7.07 56.02 -26.16
CA THR A 255 8.36 56.09 -25.47
C THR A 255 9.16 54.85 -25.84
N GLN A 256 10.35 55.02 -26.42
CA GLN A 256 11.25 53.92 -26.79
C GLN A 256 12.54 54.07 -26.00
N PRO A 257 12.85 53.13 -25.07
CA PRO A 257 14.16 53.05 -24.49
C PRO A 257 15.17 52.56 -25.54
N LEU A 258 16.36 53.14 -25.57
CA LEU A 258 17.42 52.86 -26.55
C LEU A 258 18.62 52.13 -25.93
N MET A 259 18.79 52.18 -24.59
CA MET A 259 19.85 51.52 -23.81
C MET A 259 19.22 50.74 -22.66
N PHE A 260 19.19 51.22 -21.43
CA PHE A 260 18.58 50.54 -20.30
C PHE A 260 17.12 50.19 -20.61
N ARG A 261 16.74 48.90 -20.32
CA ARG A 261 15.42 48.30 -20.64
C ARG A 261 15.07 48.27 -22.14
N ALA A 262 16.07 48.45 -23.00
CA ALA A 262 15.89 48.32 -24.44
C ALA A 262 16.17 46.89 -24.91
N GLY A 263 15.48 46.53 -25.97
CA GLY A 263 15.74 45.27 -26.68
C GLY A 263 14.89 44.09 -26.23
N ARG A 264 14.65 43.25 -27.22
CA ARG A 264 13.74 42.12 -27.11
C ARG A 264 14.12 41.09 -26.01
N LYS A 265 15.42 40.89 -25.80
CA LYS A 265 15.92 39.94 -24.81
C LYS A 265 15.57 40.36 -23.38
N VAL A 266 15.66 41.63 -23.07
CA VAL A 266 15.40 42.20 -21.74
C VAL A 266 13.90 42.24 -21.45
N VAL A 267 13.13 42.76 -22.42
CA VAL A 267 11.70 43.03 -22.25
C VAL A 267 10.88 41.76 -22.22
N LEU A 268 11.26 40.74 -22.99
CA LEU A 268 10.53 39.46 -23.05
C LEU A 268 11.00 38.43 -22.01
N GLU A 269 12.03 38.72 -21.23
CA GLU A 269 12.52 37.76 -20.26
C GLU A 269 11.49 37.36 -19.19
N PRO A 270 10.71 38.28 -18.58
CA PRO A 270 9.65 37.90 -17.66
C PRO A 270 8.62 36.95 -18.29
N LEU A 271 8.26 37.18 -19.56
CA LEU A 271 7.39 36.26 -20.30
C LEU A 271 8.09 34.93 -20.56
N THR A 272 9.34 34.95 -21.03
CA THR A 272 10.13 33.73 -21.29
C THR A 272 10.28 32.90 -20.04
N GLN A 273 10.52 33.50 -18.88
CA GLN A 273 10.61 32.83 -17.62
C GLN A 273 9.26 32.20 -17.23
N ALA A 274 8.16 32.94 -17.31
CA ALA A 274 6.83 32.46 -16.99
C ALA A 274 6.41 31.28 -17.91
N GLU A 275 6.73 31.34 -19.22
CA GLU A 275 6.51 30.21 -20.14
C GLU A 275 7.28 28.97 -19.75
N ARG A 276 8.50 29.13 -19.23
CA ARG A 276 9.34 28.04 -18.77
C ARG A 276 8.89 27.49 -17.41
N ASP A 277 8.45 28.38 -16.51
CA ASP A 277 7.98 27.98 -15.18
C ASP A 277 6.74 27.08 -15.28
N VAL A 278 5.81 27.34 -16.21
CA VAL A 278 4.70 26.44 -16.48
C VAL A 278 5.18 25.07 -16.97
N LEU A 279 6.19 25.04 -17.86
CA LEU A 279 6.78 23.78 -18.33
C LEU A 279 7.48 23.01 -17.19
N TYR A 280 8.19 23.72 -16.31
CA TYR A 280 8.85 23.11 -15.16
C TYR A 280 7.84 22.48 -14.21
N ASN A 281 6.75 23.18 -13.93
CA ASN A 281 5.69 22.66 -13.08
C ASN A 281 4.93 21.50 -13.73
N ALA A 282 4.71 21.52 -15.05
CA ALA A 282 4.15 20.37 -15.77
C ALA A 282 5.03 19.12 -15.65
N ARG A 283 6.35 19.26 -15.84
CA ARG A 283 7.31 18.17 -15.66
C ARG A 283 7.39 17.69 -14.20
N SER A 284 7.34 18.63 -13.26
CA SER A 284 7.34 18.30 -11.82
C SER A 284 6.07 17.54 -11.45
N MET A 285 4.91 17.91 -11.98
CA MET A 285 3.64 17.20 -11.76
C MET A 285 3.67 15.79 -12.37
N ALA A 286 4.20 15.64 -13.59
CA ALA A 286 4.36 14.31 -14.20
C ALA A 286 5.29 13.41 -13.38
N ARG A 287 6.41 13.96 -12.91
CA ARG A 287 7.33 13.25 -12.00
C ARG A 287 6.68 12.91 -10.67
N PHE A 288 5.89 13.83 -10.11
CA PHE A 288 5.15 13.61 -8.88
C PHE A 288 4.18 12.43 -9.01
N ARG A 289 3.46 12.34 -10.13
CA ARG A 289 2.57 11.19 -10.40
C ARG A 289 3.30 9.85 -10.35
N GLN A 290 4.50 9.76 -10.94
CA GLN A 290 5.33 8.55 -10.89
C GLN A 290 5.73 8.22 -9.46
N THR A 291 6.18 9.20 -8.68
CA THR A 291 6.58 8.98 -7.28
C THR A 291 5.39 8.67 -6.38
N LEU A 292 4.22 9.24 -6.64
CA LEU A 292 2.98 8.94 -5.94
C LEU A 292 2.57 7.47 -6.16
N PHE A 293 2.59 7.00 -7.41
CA PHE A 293 2.34 5.60 -7.72
C PHE A 293 3.29 4.67 -6.97
N VAL A 294 4.59 4.95 -7.00
CA VAL A 294 5.58 4.13 -6.26
C VAL A 294 5.33 4.17 -4.76
N GLY A 295 5.01 5.33 -4.20
CA GLY A 295 4.69 5.47 -2.78
C GLY A 295 3.48 4.64 -2.36
N VAL A 296 2.38 4.73 -3.12
CA VAL A 296 1.15 3.95 -2.88
C VAL A 296 1.42 2.45 -3.05
N SER A 297 2.11 2.05 -4.14
CA SER A 297 2.44 0.65 -4.40
C SER A 297 3.34 0.06 -3.33
N THR A 298 4.36 0.79 -2.88
CA THR A 298 5.25 0.36 -1.79
C THR A 298 4.48 0.19 -0.48
N SER A 299 3.60 1.12 -0.15
CA SER A 299 2.76 1.05 1.04
C SER A 299 1.79 -0.13 0.97
N TYR A 300 1.19 -0.37 -0.20
CA TYR A 300 0.33 -1.52 -0.45
C TYR A 300 1.07 -2.85 -0.27
N LEU A 301 2.22 -3.03 -0.93
CA LEU A 301 3.03 -4.23 -0.81
C LEU A 301 3.51 -4.48 0.63
N ASN A 302 3.88 -3.43 1.35
CA ASN A 302 4.26 -3.54 2.76
C ASN A 302 3.09 -3.96 3.66
N LEU A 303 1.87 -3.49 3.39
CA LEU A 303 0.69 -3.93 4.14
C LEU A 303 0.38 -5.40 3.88
N LEU A 304 0.46 -5.85 2.63
CA LEU A 304 0.32 -7.26 2.29
C LEU A 304 1.40 -8.10 2.98
N LEU A 305 2.66 -7.63 3.00
CA LEU A 305 3.74 -8.28 3.72
C LEU A 305 3.43 -8.41 5.22
N GLN A 306 3.01 -7.33 5.88
CA GLN A 306 2.66 -7.37 7.30
C GLN A 306 1.55 -8.40 7.58
N ARG A 307 0.56 -8.48 6.70
CA ARG A 307 -0.51 -9.47 6.80
C ARG A 307 0.02 -10.89 6.63
N GLN A 308 0.88 -11.13 5.65
CA GLN A 308 1.52 -12.44 5.45
C GLN A 308 2.36 -12.86 6.66
N LEU A 309 3.12 -11.93 7.25
CA LEU A 309 3.88 -12.19 8.47
C LEU A 309 2.98 -12.58 9.64
N ILE A 310 1.80 -11.96 9.77
CA ILE A 310 0.79 -12.32 10.78
C ILE A 310 0.26 -13.73 10.55
N LEU A 311 -0.06 -14.09 9.31
CA LEU A 311 -0.54 -15.44 8.96
C LEU A 311 0.53 -16.49 9.26
N ASN A 312 1.77 -16.26 8.84
CA ASN A 312 2.90 -17.14 9.15
C ASN A 312 3.09 -17.31 10.68
N GLN A 313 2.97 -16.19 11.42
CA GLN A 313 3.10 -16.20 12.88
C GLN A 313 1.96 -16.95 13.57
N LEU A 314 0.73 -16.83 13.06
CA LEU A 314 -0.43 -17.61 13.57
C LEU A 314 -0.23 -19.10 13.36
N ASN A 315 0.30 -19.50 12.21
CA ASN A 315 0.63 -20.89 11.93
C ASN A 315 1.71 -21.41 12.89
N ASN A 316 2.76 -20.61 13.10
CA ASN A 316 3.82 -20.98 14.04
C ASN A 316 3.28 -21.11 15.49
N ILE A 317 2.43 -20.19 15.93
CA ILE A 317 1.80 -20.27 17.26
C ILE A 317 1.01 -21.55 17.41
N ARG A 318 0.19 -21.92 16.42
CA ARG A 318 -0.60 -23.16 16.45
C ARG A 318 0.28 -24.39 16.56
N GLN A 319 1.33 -24.47 15.75
CA GLN A 319 2.26 -25.59 15.81
C GLN A 319 3.01 -25.65 17.15
N LEU A 320 3.37 -24.51 17.72
CA LEU A 320 3.99 -24.44 19.06
C LEU A 320 3.01 -24.84 20.17
N GLU A 321 1.76 -24.40 20.11
CA GLU A 321 0.70 -24.82 21.06
C GLU A 321 0.53 -26.32 21.04
N GLU A 322 0.51 -26.90 19.87
CA GLU A 322 0.38 -28.31 19.66
C GLU A 322 1.57 -29.10 20.21
N GLN A 323 2.78 -28.66 19.92
CA GLN A 323 3.99 -29.27 20.47
C GLN A 323 4.05 -29.16 22.00
N TYR A 324 3.61 -28.03 22.55
CA TYR A 324 3.52 -27.83 24.00
C TYR A 324 2.53 -28.80 24.63
N GLU A 325 1.30 -28.93 24.10
CA GLU A 325 0.31 -29.86 24.60
C GLU A 325 0.78 -31.33 24.49
N LYS A 326 1.44 -31.67 23.38
CA LYS A 326 2.05 -33.00 23.20
C LYS A 326 3.14 -33.28 24.24
N GLN A 327 4.03 -32.35 24.46
CA GLN A 327 5.11 -32.48 25.45
C GLN A 327 4.54 -32.55 26.87
N LYS A 328 3.56 -31.71 27.17
CA LYS A 328 2.86 -31.74 28.46
C LYS A 328 2.17 -33.10 28.71
N ALA A 329 1.56 -33.67 27.67
CA ALA A 329 0.97 -35.01 27.76
C ALA A 329 2.03 -36.10 27.95
N LEU A 330 3.20 -35.97 27.34
CA LEU A 330 4.33 -36.85 27.57
C LEU A 330 4.88 -36.71 29.00
N ASP A 331 5.04 -35.50 29.49
CA ASP A 331 5.49 -35.21 30.85
C ASP A 331 4.53 -35.80 31.89
N SER A 332 3.22 -35.75 31.62
CA SER A 332 2.22 -36.36 32.51
C SER A 332 2.22 -37.91 32.51
N ARG A 333 2.79 -38.52 31.46
CA ARG A 333 2.93 -39.97 31.35
C ARG A 333 4.20 -40.52 31.99
N ILE A 334 5.19 -39.68 32.27
CA ILE A 334 6.39 -40.09 32.98
C ILE A 334 6.00 -40.19 34.47
N PRO A 335 5.79 -41.38 35.04
CA PRO A 335 5.62 -41.51 36.49
C PRO A 335 6.91 -41.05 37.15
N GLY A 336 6.81 -40.29 38.19
CA GLY A 336 7.85 -39.47 38.77
C GLY A 336 9.15 -40.15 39.20
N PHE A 337 9.53 -41.30 38.68
CA PHE A 337 10.78 -41.90 39.09
C PHE A 337 11.37 -42.86 38.05
N VAL A 338 12.39 -42.38 37.32
CA VAL A 338 13.34 -43.27 36.64
C VAL A 338 14.52 -43.51 37.58
N THR A 339 14.66 -44.69 38.15
CA THR A 339 15.85 -44.99 38.87
C THR A 339 16.83 -45.79 37.99
N GLU A 340 17.90 -45.17 37.60
CA GLU A 340 19.12 -45.86 37.15
C GLU A 340 19.66 -46.79 38.25
N LYS A 341 19.09 -46.76 39.48
CA LYS A 341 19.55 -47.48 40.67
C LYS A 341 18.46 -48.37 41.25
N LEU A 342 17.71 -49.04 40.43
CA LEU A 342 16.80 -50.08 40.80
C LEU A 342 17.44 -51.24 41.58
N GLU A 343 18.77 -51.37 41.47
CA GLU A 343 19.53 -52.40 42.24
C GLU A 343 19.34 -52.27 43.74
N ASN A 344 19.07 -51.12 44.26
CA ASN A 344 18.87 -50.87 45.69
C ASN A 344 17.38 -50.93 46.12
N PHE A 345 16.49 -51.04 45.17
CA PHE A 345 15.07 -50.98 45.43
C PHE A 345 14.53 -52.26 46.16
N PRO A 346 15.03 -53.47 45.91
CA PRO A 346 14.64 -54.64 46.68
C PRO A 346 14.89 -54.52 48.20
N GLN A 347 15.93 -53.79 48.59
CA GLN A 347 16.24 -53.53 50.00
C GLN A 347 15.31 -52.48 50.61
N LEU A 348 14.99 -51.42 49.87
CA LEU A 348 14.01 -50.44 50.31
C LEU A 348 12.61 -51.03 50.45
N ARG A 349 12.23 -51.93 49.55
CA ARG A 349 10.93 -52.63 49.57
C ARG A 349 10.78 -53.58 50.78
N GLN A 350 11.89 -54.11 51.26
CA GLN A 350 11.89 -54.93 52.48
C GLN A 350 11.63 -54.10 53.75
N LEU A 351 12.01 -52.82 53.75
CA LEU A 351 11.85 -51.89 54.86
C LEU A 351 10.48 -51.24 54.94
N ILE A 352 9.72 -51.26 53.83
CA ILE A 352 8.39 -50.64 53.76
C ILE A 352 7.38 -51.63 54.43
N PRO A 353 6.50 -51.13 55.33
CA PRO A 353 5.40 -51.96 55.94
C PRO A 353 4.45 -52.52 54.88
N ASP A 354 3.90 -53.68 55.10
CA ASP A 354 3.03 -54.38 54.13
C ASP A 354 1.78 -53.61 53.77
N ASP A 355 1.27 -52.76 54.66
CA ASP A 355 0.14 -51.88 54.44
C ASP A 355 0.48 -50.70 53.46
N LEU A 356 1.71 -50.24 53.50
CA LEU A 356 2.18 -49.24 52.56
C LEU A 356 2.70 -49.86 51.25
N LYS A 357 3.18 -51.11 51.28
CA LYS A 357 3.58 -51.86 50.07
C LYS A 357 2.43 -52.00 49.06
N ALA A 358 1.21 -52.20 49.57
CA ALA A 358 0.03 -52.29 48.70
C ALA A 358 -0.29 -51.04 47.91
N ARG A 359 0.22 -49.90 48.32
CA ARG A 359 0.05 -48.62 47.60
C ARG A 359 1.16 -48.30 46.60
N PHE A 360 2.18 -49.16 46.55
CA PHE A 360 3.21 -49.05 45.53
C PHE A 360 2.93 -50.03 44.39
N THR A 361 2.63 -49.46 43.21
CA THR A 361 2.61 -50.24 41.96
C THR A 361 4.00 -50.20 41.34
N TYR A 362 4.50 -51.40 40.99
CA TYR A 362 5.82 -51.58 40.39
C TYR A 362 5.65 -52.16 38.99
N ASP A 363 6.02 -51.40 38.02
CA ASP A 363 6.20 -51.84 36.64
C ASP A 363 7.72 -51.96 36.39
N ASP A 364 8.19 -52.87 35.56
CA ASP A 364 9.60 -53.33 35.44
C ASP A 364 10.69 -52.23 35.51
N LEU A 365 10.31 -50.99 35.34
CA LEU A 365 11.18 -49.79 35.36
C LEU A 365 10.71 -48.67 36.31
N TRP A 366 9.48 -48.79 36.90
CA TRP A 366 8.88 -47.61 37.56
C TRP A 366 8.20 -47.98 38.89
N LEU A 367 8.39 -47.14 39.88
CA LEU A 367 7.68 -47.22 41.15
C LEU A 367 6.66 -46.08 41.23
N LYS A 368 5.39 -46.40 41.40
CA LYS A 368 4.30 -45.41 41.48
C LYS A 368 3.55 -45.60 42.81
N TRP A 369 3.26 -44.50 43.50
CA TRP A 369 2.35 -44.49 44.64
C TRP A 369 0.93 -44.30 44.12
N ASP A 370 0.01 -45.16 44.61
CA ASP A 370 -1.39 -45.10 44.21
C ASP A 370 -2.18 -44.16 45.13
N GLY A 371 -2.82 -43.12 44.54
CA GLY A 371 -3.62 -42.13 45.21
C GLY A 371 -2.83 -41.00 45.94
N PRO A 372 -3.50 -40.06 46.60
CA PRO A 372 -2.85 -38.99 47.34
C PRO A 372 -2.11 -39.52 48.60
N MET A 373 -0.86 -39.14 48.77
CA MET A 373 -0.06 -39.48 49.94
C MET A 373 -0.50 -38.59 51.12
N SER A 374 -0.87 -39.17 52.23
CA SER A 374 -1.19 -38.42 53.44
C SER A 374 0.10 -37.99 54.17
N GLU A 375 0.03 -36.89 54.95
CA GLU A 375 1.18 -36.48 55.76
C GLU A 375 1.63 -37.57 56.75
N GLU A 376 0.72 -38.42 57.20
CA GLU A 376 1.00 -39.57 58.08
C GLU A 376 1.81 -40.64 57.35
N ASP A 377 1.42 -40.99 56.11
CA ASP A 377 2.14 -41.94 55.27
C ASP A 377 3.53 -41.43 54.91
N GLU A 378 3.65 -40.15 54.64
CA GLU A 378 4.93 -39.47 54.36
C GLU A 378 5.89 -39.56 55.56
N GLN A 379 5.41 -39.16 56.75
CA GLN A 379 6.19 -39.27 58.00
C GLN A 379 6.59 -40.69 58.32
N ARG A 380 5.68 -41.67 58.12
CA ARG A 380 5.97 -43.08 58.32
C ARG A 380 7.03 -43.59 57.36
N LEU A 381 6.98 -43.20 56.09
CA LEU A 381 7.99 -43.55 55.09
C LEU A 381 9.35 -42.94 55.44
N LEU A 382 9.40 -41.68 55.84
CA LEU A 382 10.62 -41.00 56.23
C LEU A 382 11.27 -41.56 57.49
N SER A 383 10.47 -42.20 58.37
CA SER A 383 10.94 -42.82 59.61
C SER A 383 11.41 -44.26 59.48
N LEU A 384 11.31 -44.89 58.30
CA LEU A 384 11.61 -46.30 58.09
C LEU A 384 13.13 -46.66 58.17
N SER A 385 14.01 -45.67 58.00
CA SER A 385 15.43 -45.94 58.03
C SER A 385 16.22 -44.69 58.51
N ASP A 386 17.20 -44.94 59.36
CA ASP A 386 18.17 -43.93 59.80
C ASP A 386 19.30 -43.72 58.76
N SER A 387 19.32 -44.52 57.69
CA SER A 387 20.29 -44.37 56.62
C SER A 387 20.01 -43.16 55.79
N ASP A 388 20.96 -42.20 55.68
CA ASP A 388 20.83 -40.99 54.90
C ASP A 388 20.53 -41.29 53.41
N PHE A 389 21.00 -42.44 52.91
CA PHE A 389 20.74 -42.91 51.55
C PHE A 389 19.29 -43.24 51.30
N TYR A 390 18.67 -44.06 52.18
CA TYR A 390 17.26 -44.42 52.05
C TYR A 390 16.35 -43.24 52.34
N ARG A 391 16.72 -42.36 53.28
CA ARG A 391 16.00 -41.11 53.55
C ARG A 391 16.00 -40.18 52.34
N ALA A 392 17.14 -40.03 51.69
CA ALA A 392 17.26 -39.26 50.48
C ALA A 392 16.43 -39.84 49.31
N ALA A 393 16.43 -41.18 49.15
CA ALA A 393 15.60 -41.84 48.14
C ALA A 393 14.12 -41.66 48.39
N ILE A 394 13.67 -41.78 49.65
CA ILE A 394 12.27 -41.56 50.02
C ILE A 394 11.88 -40.08 49.87
N GLN A 395 12.72 -39.15 50.27
CA GLN A 395 12.49 -37.72 50.10
C GLN A 395 12.40 -37.34 48.62
N GLN A 396 13.20 -37.98 47.80
CA GLN A 396 13.16 -37.79 46.34
C GLN A 396 11.83 -38.34 45.79
N LEU A 397 11.38 -39.49 46.24
CA LEU A 397 10.11 -40.08 45.86
C LEU A 397 8.91 -39.21 46.28
N ILE A 398 8.93 -38.64 47.47
CA ILE A 398 7.90 -37.71 47.98
C ILE A 398 7.94 -36.38 47.25
N GLY A 399 9.12 -35.84 47.02
CA GLY A 399 9.31 -34.57 46.29
C GLY A 399 8.85 -34.63 44.84
N TRP A 400 8.97 -35.77 44.22
CA TRP A 400 8.55 -35.97 42.82
C TRP A 400 7.01 -36.08 42.71
N LYS A 401 6.33 -36.56 43.73
CA LYS A 401 4.88 -36.60 43.75
C LYS A 401 4.20 -35.26 43.89
N ASN A 402 4.84 -34.35 44.59
CA ASN A 402 4.32 -32.97 44.86
C ASN A 402 4.73 -31.94 43.80
N GLN A 403 5.60 -32.30 42.89
CA GLN A 403 5.95 -31.43 41.76
C GLN A 403 5.14 -31.86 40.54
N ASP A 404 4.39 -30.91 39.98
CA ASP A 404 4.01 -30.99 38.57
C ASP A 404 5.31 -31.16 37.79
N VAL A 405 5.61 -32.37 37.33
CA VAL A 405 6.84 -32.66 36.59
C VAL A 405 6.68 -32.07 35.19
N THR A 406 6.91 -30.77 35.13
CA THR A 406 7.00 -30.05 33.86
C THR A 406 8.47 -30.10 33.42
N SER A 407 8.73 -30.80 32.33
CA SER A 407 10.10 -30.93 31.80
C SER A 407 10.67 -29.59 31.37
N LEU A 408 12.01 -29.48 31.35
CA LEU A 408 12.67 -28.28 30.79
C LEU A 408 12.18 -28.01 29.36
N ALA A 409 11.89 -29.04 28.59
CA ALA A 409 11.37 -28.93 27.24
C ALA A 409 9.99 -28.24 27.21
N SER A 410 9.08 -28.58 28.13
CA SER A 410 7.78 -27.92 28.25
C SER A 410 7.89 -26.43 28.62
N TYR A 411 8.80 -26.07 29.53
CA TYR A 411 9.06 -24.67 29.85
C TYR A 411 9.67 -23.90 28.68
N GLN A 412 10.56 -24.51 27.92
CA GLN A 412 11.14 -23.90 26.71
C GLN A 412 10.06 -23.66 25.65
N LEU A 413 9.20 -24.65 25.40
CA LEU A 413 8.08 -24.51 24.47
C LEU A 413 7.10 -23.43 24.92
N LEU A 414 6.75 -23.40 26.21
CA LEU A 414 5.87 -22.36 26.76
C LEU A 414 6.45 -20.98 26.60
N THR A 415 7.75 -20.81 26.87
CA THR A 415 8.46 -19.53 26.71
C THR A 415 8.43 -19.10 25.24
N GLN A 416 8.66 -20.02 24.30
CA GLN A 416 8.61 -19.72 22.88
C GLN A 416 7.20 -19.36 22.41
N LEU A 417 6.19 -20.08 22.90
CA LEU A 417 4.79 -19.78 22.63
C LEU A 417 4.43 -18.37 23.12
N GLN A 418 4.81 -18.00 24.32
CA GLN A 418 4.57 -16.67 24.87
C GLN A 418 5.29 -15.57 24.06
N ASN A 419 6.52 -15.81 23.64
CA ASN A 419 7.27 -14.91 22.78
C ASN A 419 6.60 -14.78 21.39
N ALA A 420 6.13 -15.87 20.82
CA ALA A 420 5.41 -15.88 19.56
C ALA A 420 4.09 -15.08 19.64
N GLN A 421 3.34 -15.22 20.73
CA GLN A 421 2.12 -14.46 20.98
C GLN A 421 2.41 -12.95 21.17
N ALA A 422 3.48 -12.60 21.88
CA ALA A 422 3.92 -11.21 22.03
C ALA A 422 4.34 -10.60 20.67
N THR A 423 5.03 -11.38 19.85
CA THR A 423 5.40 -10.98 18.48
C THR A 423 4.16 -10.74 17.63
N LEU A 424 3.17 -11.64 17.68
CA LEU A 424 1.90 -11.47 16.97
C LEU A 424 1.18 -10.17 17.39
N ALA A 425 1.12 -9.87 18.68
CA ALA A 425 0.52 -8.63 19.17
C ALA A 425 1.24 -7.39 18.60
N THR A 426 2.58 -7.45 18.54
CA THR A 426 3.40 -6.38 17.94
C THR A 426 3.14 -6.25 16.45
N GLN A 427 3.10 -7.35 15.69
CA GLN A 427 2.82 -7.33 14.25
C GLN A 427 1.43 -6.77 13.95
N ARG A 428 0.40 -7.14 14.73
CA ARG A 428 -0.96 -6.58 14.59
C ARG A 428 -0.99 -5.07 14.81
N ARG A 429 -0.25 -4.58 15.81
CA ARG A 429 -0.11 -3.13 16.03
C ARG A 429 0.58 -2.46 14.84
N VAL A 430 1.69 -3.02 14.35
CA VAL A 430 2.42 -2.47 13.18
C VAL A 430 1.54 -2.44 11.95
N LEU A 431 0.73 -3.47 11.71
CA LEU A 431 -0.24 -3.48 10.61
C LEU A 431 -1.25 -2.34 10.73
N ALA A 432 -1.83 -2.14 11.93
CA ALA A 432 -2.77 -1.05 12.17
C ALA A 432 -2.13 0.33 11.98
N ASP A 433 -0.93 0.54 12.54
CA ASP A 433 -0.17 1.80 12.37
C ASP A 433 0.16 2.06 10.88
N SER A 434 0.48 1.02 10.12
CA SER A 434 0.78 1.12 8.69
C SER A 434 -0.48 1.41 7.86
N GLN A 435 -1.63 0.84 8.22
CA GLN A 435 -2.93 1.15 7.60
C GLN A 435 -3.32 2.61 7.85
N ASP A 436 -3.16 3.10 9.08
CA ASP A 436 -3.45 4.50 9.40
C ASP A 436 -2.51 5.47 8.67
N SER A 437 -1.23 5.08 8.50
CA SER A 437 -0.28 5.86 7.71
C SER A 437 -0.68 5.92 6.23
N LEU A 438 -1.05 4.78 5.64
CA LEU A 438 -1.55 4.74 4.26
C LEU A 438 -2.80 5.61 4.10
N LYS A 439 -3.78 5.50 5.00
CA LYS A 439 -5.00 6.35 4.96
C LYS A 439 -4.65 7.83 4.97
N ARG A 440 -3.73 8.24 5.85
CA ARG A 440 -3.25 9.63 5.92
C ARG A 440 -2.63 10.07 4.60
N ASP A 441 -1.78 9.25 3.99
CA ASP A 441 -1.07 9.55 2.75
C ASP A 441 -2.03 9.60 1.54
N LEU A 442 -3.09 8.79 1.58
CA LEU A 442 -4.21 8.86 0.66
C LEU A 442 -5.15 10.07 0.90
N GLY A 443 -5.00 10.79 2.03
CA GLY A 443 -5.89 11.90 2.42
C GLY A 443 -7.18 11.46 3.12
N LEU A 444 -7.30 10.18 3.46
CA LEU A 444 -8.44 9.61 4.18
C LEU A 444 -8.28 9.78 5.69
N PRO A 445 -9.36 9.91 6.47
CA PRO A 445 -9.28 9.92 7.92
C PRO A 445 -9.03 8.51 8.48
N PRO A 446 -8.38 8.39 9.66
CA PRO A 446 -8.02 7.09 10.24
C PRO A 446 -9.21 6.17 10.58
N ASN A 447 -10.39 6.73 10.81
CA ASN A 447 -11.61 5.98 11.16
C ASN A 447 -12.25 5.22 9.99
N VAL A 448 -11.82 5.45 8.76
CA VAL A 448 -12.25 4.66 7.60
C VAL A 448 -11.58 3.29 7.66
N GLN A 449 -12.37 2.23 7.56
CA GLN A 449 -11.84 0.87 7.49
C GLN A 449 -11.58 0.49 6.03
N LEU A 450 -10.32 0.16 5.75
CA LEU A 450 -9.90 -0.35 4.45
C LEU A 450 -9.65 -1.85 4.58
N ASP A 451 -10.27 -2.64 3.71
CA ASP A 451 -9.95 -4.04 3.50
C ASP A 451 -9.15 -4.17 2.20
N ILE A 452 -7.92 -4.58 2.34
CA ILE A 452 -7.00 -4.67 1.21
C ILE A 452 -7.12 -6.05 0.59
N ASN A 453 -7.32 -6.11 -0.72
CA ASN A 453 -7.36 -7.37 -1.45
C ASN A 453 -6.01 -8.10 -1.35
N GLU A 454 -6.06 -9.34 -0.85
CA GLU A 454 -4.88 -10.16 -0.50
C GLU A 454 -4.22 -10.83 -1.70
N ASN A 455 -4.87 -10.84 -2.85
CA ASN A 455 -4.45 -11.65 -4.00
C ASN A 455 -3.01 -11.37 -4.47
N GLY A 456 -2.45 -10.20 -4.16
CA GLY A 456 -1.07 -9.84 -4.52
C GLY A 456 0.02 -10.71 -3.90
N LEU A 457 -0.20 -11.29 -2.72
CA LEU A 457 0.73 -12.21 -2.06
C LEU A 457 0.19 -13.63 -1.91
N ALA A 458 -0.88 -13.99 -2.58
CA ALA A 458 -1.37 -15.36 -2.62
C ALA A 458 -0.28 -16.41 -2.97
N PRO A 459 0.69 -16.13 -3.88
CA PRO A 459 1.80 -17.04 -4.14
C PRO A 459 2.71 -17.30 -2.94
N PHE A 460 2.68 -16.46 -1.90
CA PHE A 460 3.46 -16.61 -0.67
C PHE A 460 2.72 -17.38 0.42
N GLU A 461 1.49 -17.83 0.18
CA GLU A 461 0.84 -18.87 0.96
C GLU A 461 1.47 -20.22 0.61
N ILE A 462 2.68 -20.44 1.12
CA ILE A 462 3.54 -21.57 0.77
C ILE A 462 2.90 -22.90 1.18
N ILE A 463 2.17 -22.93 2.30
CA ILE A 463 1.38 -24.07 2.77
C ILE A 463 -0.06 -23.60 2.86
N SER A 464 -0.99 -24.32 2.24
CA SER A 464 -2.40 -23.95 2.26
C SER A 464 -2.99 -24.06 3.67
N TRP A 465 -3.79 -23.07 4.02
CA TRP A 465 -4.50 -23.02 5.30
C TRP A 465 -5.39 -24.23 5.52
N ASP A 466 -6.02 -24.73 4.47
CA ASP A 466 -6.90 -25.90 4.50
C ASP A 466 -6.16 -27.18 4.92
N LEU A 467 -4.92 -27.33 4.49
CA LEU A 467 -4.09 -28.49 4.83
C LEU A 467 -3.68 -28.44 6.31
N ILE A 468 -3.28 -27.26 6.80
CA ILE A 468 -2.96 -27.05 8.22
C ILE A 468 -4.19 -27.31 9.12
N GLU A 469 -5.36 -26.81 8.71
CA GLU A 469 -6.60 -27.03 9.46
C GLU A 469 -7.01 -28.51 9.46
N LEU A 470 -6.77 -29.21 8.36
CA LEU A 470 -7.00 -30.64 8.26
C LEU A 470 -6.10 -31.43 9.23
N GLU A 471 -4.81 -31.09 9.29
CA GLU A 471 -3.89 -31.70 10.24
C GLU A 471 -4.35 -31.44 11.69
N ARG A 472 -4.81 -30.25 12.02
CA ARG A 472 -5.38 -29.92 13.33
C ARG A 472 -6.60 -30.79 13.65
N ARG A 473 -7.53 -30.97 12.72
CA ARG A 473 -8.72 -31.82 12.89
C ARG A 473 -8.34 -33.30 13.11
N MET A 474 -7.34 -33.80 12.38
CA MET A 474 -6.82 -35.16 12.59
C MET A 474 -6.33 -35.37 14.02
N ARG A 475 -5.63 -34.38 14.57
CA ARG A 475 -5.10 -34.43 15.94
C ARG A 475 -6.18 -34.24 17.01
N GLU A 476 -7.20 -33.43 16.75
CA GLU A 476 -8.35 -33.30 17.64
C GLU A 476 -9.12 -34.60 17.78
N ILE A 477 -9.33 -35.33 16.70
CA ILE A 477 -9.92 -36.66 16.72
C ILE A 477 -9.04 -37.62 17.53
N GLN A 478 -7.73 -37.51 17.39
CA GLN A 478 -6.78 -38.24 18.23
C GLN A 478 -6.96 -37.92 19.74
N LYS A 479 -7.09 -36.62 20.08
CA LYS A 479 -7.21 -36.16 21.46
C LYS A 479 -8.56 -36.55 22.10
N ASN A 480 -9.64 -36.38 21.36
CA ASN A 480 -10.99 -36.52 21.90
C ASN A 480 -11.47 -38.00 21.94
N LEU A 481 -11.30 -38.70 20.84
CA LEU A 481 -11.73 -40.12 20.75
C LEU A 481 -10.66 -41.09 21.25
N GLY A 482 -9.38 -40.76 21.10
CA GLY A 482 -8.28 -41.57 21.63
C GLY A 482 -8.30 -41.68 23.14
N LYS A 483 -8.80 -40.68 23.87
CA LYS A 483 -9.00 -40.78 25.33
C LYS A 483 -10.12 -41.76 25.73
N GLN A 484 -11.13 -41.88 24.88
CA GLN A 484 -12.26 -42.80 25.12
C GLN A 484 -11.96 -44.23 24.72
N LEU A 485 -11.08 -44.42 23.72
CA LEU A 485 -10.68 -45.73 23.22
C LEU A 485 -9.48 -46.32 23.97
N LEU A 486 -8.70 -45.49 24.68
CA LEU A 486 -7.66 -45.97 25.58
C LEU A 486 -8.25 -45.97 26.99
N PRO A 487 -8.49 -47.18 27.61
CA PRO A 487 -8.84 -47.22 29.01
C PRO A 487 -7.73 -46.54 29.84
N ASP A 488 -8.12 -45.87 30.92
CA ASP A 488 -7.17 -45.35 31.90
C ASP A 488 -6.13 -46.41 32.21
N LEU A 489 -4.86 -46.08 32.11
CA LEU A 489 -3.71 -46.97 32.34
C LEU A 489 -3.59 -47.30 33.84
N GLY A 490 -4.62 -47.89 34.41
CA GLY A 490 -4.67 -48.44 35.74
C GLY A 490 -5.07 -49.91 35.65
N GLU A 491 -4.11 -50.79 35.87
CA GLU A 491 -4.25 -52.25 36.07
C GLU A 491 -4.85 -53.07 34.93
N ASN A 492 -4.03 -53.94 34.31
CA ASN A 492 -4.38 -55.14 33.50
C ASN A 492 -5.47 -55.03 32.44
N GLN A 493 -5.68 -53.83 31.83
CA GLN A 493 -6.75 -53.57 30.86
C GLN A 493 -6.29 -53.45 29.42
N ALA A 494 -5.14 -54.01 29.06
CA ALA A 494 -4.78 -54.16 27.66
C ALA A 494 -5.76 -55.05 26.86
N ASP A 495 -6.59 -55.80 27.58
CA ASP A 495 -7.55 -56.76 27.02
C ASP A 495 -9.03 -56.35 27.13
N THR A 496 -9.35 -55.11 27.58
CA THR A 496 -10.74 -54.64 27.51
C THR A 496 -11.09 -54.25 26.09
N PRO A 497 -12.10 -54.87 25.49
CA PRO A 497 -12.54 -54.52 24.14
C PRO A 497 -13.04 -53.07 24.12
N PRO A 498 -12.76 -52.31 23.07
CA PRO A 498 -13.27 -50.94 22.92
C PRO A 498 -14.80 -50.99 22.84
N ASP A 499 -15.47 -49.94 23.37
CA ASP A 499 -16.88 -49.75 23.14
C ASP A 499 -17.16 -49.65 21.63
N PHE A 500 -18.03 -50.54 21.14
CA PHE A 500 -18.29 -50.67 19.71
C PHE A 500 -18.81 -49.37 19.07
N ALA A 501 -19.72 -48.66 19.76
CA ALA A 501 -20.27 -47.43 19.26
C ALA A 501 -19.18 -46.33 19.09
N THR A 502 -18.28 -46.28 20.08
CA THR A 502 -17.13 -45.34 20.05
C THR A 502 -16.12 -45.74 18.97
N LEU A 503 -15.82 -47.01 18.79
CA LEU A 503 -14.93 -47.50 17.74
C LEU A 503 -15.49 -47.20 16.33
N ARG A 504 -16.78 -47.45 16.13
CA ARG A 504 -17.47 -47.14 14.86
C ARG A 504 -17.41 -45.62 14.56
N ALA A 505 -17.78 -44.77 15.51
CA ALA A 505 -17.70 -43.30 15.34
C ALA A 505 -16.28 -42.83 15.05
N TYR A 506 -15.27 -43.48 15.61
CA TYR A 506 -13.88 -43.22 15.34
C TYR A 506 -13.48 -43.56 13.90
N VAL A 507 -13.84 -44.70 13.39
CA VAL A 507 -13.55 -45.12 12.01
C VAL A 507 -14.31 -44.28 11.02
N ASP A 508 -15.58 -43.94 11.30
CA ASP A 508 -16.37 -43.00 10.49
C ASP A 508 -15.68 -41.60 10.39
N GLY A 509 -15.17 -41.09 11.52
CA GLY A 509 -14.40 -39.87 11.57
C GLY A 509 -13.10 -39.91 10.75
N LEU A 510 -12.42 -41.05 10.74
CA LEU A 510 -11.22 -41.25 9.90
C LEU A 510 -11.58 -41.30 8.41
N VAL A 511 -12.73 -41.83 8.03
CA VAL A 511 -13.20 -41.82 6.64
C VAL A 511 -13.51 -40.40 6.17
N GLU A 512 -14.12 -39.59 7.04
CA GLU A 512 -14.34 -38.15 6.74
C GLU A 512 -13.02 -37.42 6.53
N LEU A 513 -12.05 -37.60 7.43
CA LEU A 513 -10.72 -37.00 7.32
C LEU A 513 -9.96 -37.45 6.07
N ARG A 514 -10.07 -38.71 5.68
CA ARG A 514 -9.50 -39.21 4.43
C ARG A 514 -10.09 -38.52 3.24
N ASN A 515 -11.41 -38.29 3.20
CA ASN A 515 -12.07 -37.59 2.10
C ASN A 515 -11.59 -36.13 2.03
N ASP A 516 -11.50 -35.47 3.18
CA ASP A 516 -10.96 -34.12 3.26
C ASP A 516 -9.49 -34.07 2.80
N LEU A 517 -8.65 -35.04 3.17
CA LEU A 517 -7.25 -35.12 2.74
C LEU A 517 -7.13 -35.31 1.22
N ARG A 518 -8.06 -36.05 0.61
CA ARG A 518 -8.11 -36.17 -0.84
C ARG A 518 -8.41 -34.82 -1.51
N GLU A 519 -9.44 -34.11 -1.00
CA GLU A 519 -9.91 -32.87 -1.60
C GLU A 519 -8.95 -31.71 -1.35
N LYS A 520 -8.56 -31.51 -0.08
CA LYS A 520 -7.78 -30.37 0.40
C LYS A 520 -6.26 -30.59 0.37
N GLY A 521 -5.82 -31.84 0.29
CA GLY A 521 -4.41 -32.21 0.24
C GLY A 521 -3.99 -32.65 -1.17
N ILE A 522 -4.33 -33.88 -1.54
CA ILE A 522 -3.87 -34.52 -2.80
C ILE A 522 -4.24 -33.69 -4.03
N ASN A 523 -5.51 -33.26 -4.15
CA ASN A 523 -5.98 -32.52 -5.32
C ASN A 523 -5.34 -31.13 -5.40
N VAL A 524 -5.09 -30.48 -4.27
CA VAL A 524 -4.45 -29.17 -4.23
C VAL A 524 -2.99 -29.28 -4.69
N VAL A 525 -2.23 -30.24 -4.13
CA VAL A 525 -0.82 -30.45 -4.55
C VAL A 525 -0.73 -30.88 -6.01
N MET A 526 -1.68 -31.70 -6.49
CA MET A 526 -1.75 -32.04 -7.91
C MET A 526 -1.99 -30.82 -8.80
N ASN A 527 -2.78 -29.86 -8.33
CA ASN A 527 -2.99 -28.60 -9.02
C ASN A 527 -1.75 -27.69 -8.97
N ASP A 528 -1.01 -27.70 -7.84
CA ASP A 528 0.25 -26.95 -7.70
C ASP A 528 1.38 -27.50 -8.60
N LEU A 529 1.32 -28.78 -9.03
CA LEU A 529 2.26 -29.38 -9.98
C LEU A 529 2.06 -28.86 -11.42
N LYS A 530 0.82 -28.59 -11.85
CA LYS A 530 0.48 -28.23 -13.23
C LYS A 530 1.19 -26.99 -13.74
N PRO A 531 1.20 -25.83 -13.00
CA PRO A 531 1.87 -24.63 -13.50
C PRO A 531 3.36 -24.84 -13.76
N ILE A 532 4.02 -25.66 -12.93
CA ILE A 532 5.45 -25.96 -13.11
C ILE A 532 5.62 -26.90 -14.33
N GLU A 533 4.75 -27.86 -14.52
CA GLU A 533 4.77 -28.75 -15.67
C GLU A 533 4.55 -27.97 -16.98
N ASP A 534 3.59 -27.07 -17.01
CA ASP A 534 3.32 -26.20 -18.16
C ASP A 534 4.52 -25.32 -18.47
N LEU A 535 5.16 -24.76 -17.44
CA LEU A 535 6.38 -23.97 -17.59
C LEU A 535 7.53 -24.79 -18.16
N LEU A 536 7.71 -26.04 -17.71
CA LEU A 536 8.77 -26.91 -18.17
C LEU A 536 8.49 -27.49 -19.57
N ASN A 537 7.22 -27.62 -19.97
CA ASN A 537 6.82 -28.05 -21.33
C ASN A 537 7.07 -26.97 -22.36
N THR A 538 7.29 -25.71 -21.97
CA THR A 538 7.74 -24.65 -22.87
C THR A 538 9.09 -25.07 -23.49
N THR A 539 9.17 -25.11 -24.79
CA THR A 539 10.40 -25.56 -25.47
C THR A 539 11.59 -24.66 -25.16
N GLN A 540 12.81 -25.21 -25.19
CA GLN A 540 14.02 -24.43 -24.91
C GLN A 540 14.19 -23.25 -25.88
N ASP A 541 13.72 -23.36 -27.09
CA ASP A 541 13.79 -22.29 -28.10
C ASP A 541 12.73 -21.22 -27.84
N ASP A 542 11.55 -21.59 -27.34
CA ASP A 542 10.47 -20.67 -27.04
C ASP A 542 10.81 -19.79 -25.84
N TRP A 543 11.37 -20.34 -24.75
CA TRP A 543 11.75 -19.50 -23.63
C TRP A 543 12.95 -18.60 -23.91
N LYS A 544 13.89 -19.02 -24.77
CA LYS A 544 15.00 -18.18 -25.24
C LYS A 544 14.56 -17.07 -26.19
N ALA A 545 13.50 -17.35 -26.97
CA ALA A 545 12.90 -16.36 -27.86
C ALA A 545 12.04 -15.34 -27.12
N SER A 546 11.57 -15.64 -25.91
CA SER A 546 10.81 -14.71 -25.09
C SER A 546 11.64 -13.49 -24.71
N ARG A 547 10.99 -12.35 -24.53
CA ARG A 547 11.64 -11.14 -24.02
C ARG A 547 12.26 -11.43 -22.63
N PRO A 548 13.42 -10.87 -22.29
CA PRO A 548 14.12 -11.16 -21.03
C PRO A 548 13.28 -10.89 -19.79
N ASP A 549 12.45 -9.85 -19.82
CA ASP A 549 11.50 -9.49 -18.76
C ASP A 549 10.38 -10.52 -18.57
N GLN A 550 10.12 -11.34 -19.59
CA GLN A 550 9.11 -12.40 -19.59
C GLN A 550 9.72 -13.79 -19.38
N ARG A 551 11.02 -13.91 -19.27
CA ARG A 551 11.67 -15.20 -19.02
C ARG A 551 11.57 -15.57 -17.56
N PHE A 552 11.01 -16.74 -17.30
CA PHE A 552 11.00 -17.31 -15.98
C PHE A 552 12.41 -17.71 -15.50
N PHE A 553 13.26 -18.21 -16.44
CA PHE A 553 14.61 -18.66 -16.14
C PHE A 553 15.66 -17.63 -16.56
N ARG A 554 16.65 -17.43 -15.72
CA ARG A 554 17.83 -16.61 -16.03
C ARG A 554 18.85 -17.35 -16.90
N SER A 555 19.02 -18.65 -16.62
CA SER A 555 20.00 -19.50 -17.26
C SER A 555 19.45 -20.90 -17.52
N GLU A 556 20.12 -21.64 -18.39
CA GLU A 556 19.82 -23.04 -18.64
C GLU A 556 20.10 -23.92 -17.38
N GLU A 557 21.05 -23.51 -16.54
CA GLU A 557 21.38 -24.18 -15.29
C GLU A 557 20.22 -24.06 -14.29
N GLU A 558 19.61 -22.90 -14.17
CA GLU A 558 18.43 -22.66 -13.34
C GLU A 558 17.25 -23.50 -13.79
N ARG A 559 16.98 -23.54 -15.10
CA ARG A 559 15.95 -24.42 -15.66
C ARG A 559 16.21 -25.90 -15.36
N ASN A 560 17.47 -26.36 -15.54
CA ASN A 560 17.84 -27.76 -15.28
C ASN A 560 17.67 -28.10 -13.79
N LEU A 561 17.97 -27.17 -12.88
CA LEU A 561 17.75 -27.35 -11.46
C LEU A 561 16.25 -27.50 -11.15
N LEU A 562 15.40 -26.66 -11.73
CA LEU A 562 13.94 -26.79 -11.58
C LEU A 562 13.44 -28.12 -12.14
N VAL A 563 13.95 -28.57 -13.28
CA VAL A 563 13.60 -29.89 -13.84
C VAL A 563 13.94 -31.02 -12.86
N GLN A 564 15.12 -30.98 -12.25
CA GLN A 564 15.53 -31.99 -11.27
C GLN A 564 14.64 -31.93 -10.00
N ASN A 565 14.36 -30.75 -9.48
CA ASN A 565 13.49 -30.56 -8.33
C ASN A 565 12.08 -31.07 -8.65
N TYR A 566 11.51 -30.67 -9.78
CA TYR A 566 10.20 -31.12 -10.22
C TYR A 566 10.09 -32.65 -10.36
N GLN A 567 11.10 -33.28 -10.98
CA GLN A 567 11.11 -34.76 -11.12
C GLN A 567 11.13 -35.45 -9.76
N LYS A 568 11.89 -34.93 -8.79
CA LYS A 568 11.93 -35.43 -7.43
C LYS A 568 10.59 -35.24 -6.73
N ASP A 569 9.99 -34.07 -6.85
CA ASP A 569 8.72 -33.74 -6.22
C ASP A 569 7.57 -34.54 -6.81
N LYS A 570 7.55 -34.71 -8.15
CA LYS A 570 6.60 -35.57 -8.84
C LYS A 570 6.70 -37.04 -8.38
N ALA A 571 7.91 -37.58 -8.29
CA ALA A 571 8.13 -38.93 -7.79
C ALA A 571 7.71 -39.10 -6.32
N THR A 572 7.88 -38.05 -5.49
CA THR A 572 7.43 -38.03 -4.12
C THR A 572 5.90 -38.01 -4.05
N PHE A 573 5.26 -37.17 -4.86
CA PHE A 573 3.81 -37.08 -4.97
C PHE A 573 3.18 -38.41 -5.42
N GLU A 574 3.72 -39.02 -6.47
CA GLU A 574 3.24 -40.35 -6.91
C GLU A 574 3.38 -41.44 -5.86
N ARG A 575 4.38 -41.33 -4.98
CA ARG A 575 4.49 -42.23 -3.83
C ARG A 575 3.41 -41.92 -2.79
N ALA A 576 3.25 -40.63 -2.46
CA ALA A 576 2.21 -40.20 -1.52
C ALA A 576 0.80 -40.60 -1.97
N GLU A 577 0.52 -40.49 -3.27
CA GLU A 577 -0.75 -40.94 -3.85
C GLU A 577 -0.95 -42.47 -3.72
N ARG A 578 0.10 -43.29 -3.96
CA ARG A 578 0.02 -44.73 -3.73
C ARG A 578 -0.22 -45.07 -2.24
N ASP A 579 0.47 -44.40 -1.34
CA ASP A 579 0.30 -44.61 0.11
C ASP A 579 -1.12 -44.17 0.54
N PHE A 580 -1.66 -43.09 -0.04
CA PHE A 580 -3.05 -42.70 0.18
C PHE A 580 -4.04 -43.75 -0.28
N MET A 581 -3.87 -44.29 -1.49
CA MET A 581 -4.75 -45.31 -2.04
C MET A 581 -4.73 -46.58 -1.15
N PHE A 582 -3.53 -47.02 -0.75
CA PHE A 582 -3.41 -48.17 0.15
C PHE A 582 -4.12 -47.93 1.49
N GLY A 583 -3.84 -46.78 2.15
CA GLY A 583 -4.50 -46.46 3.44
C GLY A 583 -6.02 -46.29 3.30
N SER A 584 -6.47 -45.77 2.18
CA SER A 584 -7.90 -45.63 1.84
C SER A 584 -8.58 -47.00 1.71
N ASP A 585 -7.98 -47.92 0.96
CA ASP A 585 -8.53 -49.26 0.76
C ASP A 585 -8.61 -50.03 2.09
N GLN A 586 -7.60 -49.91 2.95
CA GLN A 586 -7.58 -50.52 4.28
C GLN A 586 -8.66 -49.93 5.18
N LEU A 587 -8.84 -48.62 5.16
CA LEU A 587 -9.86 -47.94 5.98
C LEU A 587 -11.28 -48.29 5.51
N ASP A 588 -11.52 -48.38 4.19
CA ASP A 588 -12.79 -48.80 3.61
C ASP A 588 -13.09 -50.28 3.95
N MET A 589 -12.07 -51.11 4.01
CA MET A 589 -12.22 -52.50 4.48
C MET A 589 -12.64 -52.52 5.94
N LEU A 590 -11.95 -51.79 6.83
CA LEU A 590 -12.31 -51.74 8.26
C LEU A 590 -13.74 -51.23 8.46
N LEU A 591 -14.14 -50.21 7.74
CA LEU A 591 -15.49 -49.65 7.80
C LEU A 591 -16.53 -50.70 7.44
N ARG A 592 -16.33 -51.45 6.35
CA ARG A 592 -17.25 -52.51 5.91
C ARG A 592 -17.39 -53.65 6.92
N LEU A 593 -16.30 -53.97 7.65
CA LEU A 593 -16.30 -55.02 8.64
C LEU A 593 -17.06 -54.65 9.93
N ILE A 594 -17.18 -53.35 10.23
CA ILE A 594 -17.89 -52.86 11.43
C ILE A 594 -19.17 -52.10 11.09
N ASP A 595 -19.61 -52.07 9.82
CA ASP A 595 -20.85 -51.41 9.41
C ASP A 595 -22.08 -52.25 9.70
N VAL A 596 -22.32 -52.48 10.98
CA VAL A 596 -23.44 -53.23 11.53
C VAL A 596 -24.09 -52.46 12.69
N GLU A 597 -25.33 -52.80 13.06
CA GLU A 597 -26.04 -52.03 14.07
C GLU A 597 -25.54 -52.33 15.50
N THR A 598 -25.22 -53.60 15.77
CA THR A 598 -24.75 -54.07 17.10
C THR A 598 -23.48 -54.87 16.99
N GLN A 599 -22.75 -55.00 18.10
CA GLN A 599 -21.54 -55.78 18.20
C GLN A 599 -21.78 -57.25 17.89
N ASP A 600 -22.93 -57.79 18.31
CA ASP A 600 -23.28 -59.20 18.08
C ASP A 600 -23.61 -59.50 16.59
N ASP A 601 -23.95 -58.49 15.82
CA ASP A 601 -24.21 -58.66 14.38
C ASP A 601 -22.92 -58.88 13.59
N ILE A 602 -21.74 -58.47 14.12
CA ILE A 602 -20.44 -58.79 13.54
C ILE A 602 -20.25 -60.31 13.41
N LEU A 603 -20.49 -61.04 14.51
CA LEU A 603 -20.39 -62.50 14.49
C LEU A 603 -21.39 -63.14 13.52
N LYS A 604 -22.61 -62.63 13.46
CA LYS A 604 -23.61 -63.12 12.49
C LYS A 604 -23.20 -62.90 11.04
N THR A 605 -22.41 -61.88 10.79
CA THR A 605 -21.99 -61.48 9.42
C THR A 605 -20.70 -62.15 9.01
N LEU A 606 -19.75 -62.31 9.93
CA LEU A 606 -18.41 -62.83 9.67
C LEU A 606 -18.17 -64.27 10.04
N ASP A 607 -18.84 -64.82 11.09
CA ASP A 607 -18.72 -66.22 11.53
C ASP A 607 -19.68 -67.10 10.70
N SER A 608 -19.21 -67.65 9.64
CA SER A 608 -20.03 -68.44 8.67
C SER A 608 -20.36 -69.80 9.13
N ASP A 609 -19.58 -70.38 10.04
CA ASP A 609 -19.78 -71.74 10.60
C ASP A 609 -20.44 -71.77 11.98
N SER A 610 -20.72 -70.52 12.54
CA SER A 610 -21.35 -70.31 13.84
C SER A 610 -20.63 -70.95 15.02
N ASN A 611 -19.30 -71.01 14.96
CA ASN A 611 -18.44 -71.55 16.01
C ASN A 611 -18.15 -70.53 17.14
N GLY A 612 -18.55 -69.24 16.98
CA GLY A 612 -18.33 -68.14 17.93
C GLY A 612 -16.97 -67.49 17.80
N MET A 613 -16.22 -67.84 16.75
CA MET A 613 -14.90 -67.27 16.43
C MET A 613 -14.90 -66.76 15.00
N ILE A 614 -14.10 -65.74 14.72
CA ILE A 614 -13.89 -65.22 13.37
C ILE A 614 -12.59 -65.79 12.82
N GLU A 615 -12.67 -66.61 11.81
CA GLU A 615 -11.50 -67.21 11.17
C GLU A 615 -10.89 -66.25 10.15
N SER A 616 -9.54 -66.34 10.02
CA SER A 616 -8.83 -65.51 9.02
C SER A 616 -9.30 -65.79 7.59
N SER A 617 -9.81 -66.96 7.32
CA SER A 617 -10.40 -67.41 6.04
C SER A 617 -11.73 -66.74 5.72
N GLU A 618 -12.44 -66.18 6.69
CA GLU A 618 -13.72 -65.49 6.58
C GLU A 618 -13.55 -63.96 6.38
N LEU A 619 -12.35 -63.47 6.66
CA LEU A 619 -12.00 -62.05 6.50
C LEU A 619 -11.52 -61.77 5.08
N PRO A 620 -11.70 -60.50 4.56
CA PRO A 620 -11.17 -60.11 3.29
C PRO A 620 -9.65 -60.34 3.21
N GLN A 621 -9.12 -60.69 2.04
CA GLN A 621 -7.69 -60.94 1.84
C GLN A 621 -6.84 -59.73 2.29
N ALA A 622 -7.36 -58.49 2.16
CA ALA A 622 -6.74 -57.25 2.62
C ALA A 622 -6.54 -57.18 4.15
N TRP A 623 -7.20 -58.03 4.94
CA TRP A 623 -7.00 -58.16 6.39
C TRP A 623 -5.58 -58.63 6.76
N SER A 624 -4.94 -59.43 5.90
CA SER A 624 -3.55 -59.82 6.10
C SER A 624 -2.59 -58.64 5.94
N ASP A 625 -2.97 -57.68 5.12
CA ASP A 625 -2.17 -56.51 4.82
C ASP A 625 -2.41 -55.32 5.78
N LEU A 626 -3.38 -55.51 6.73
CA LEU A 626 -3.65 -54.44 7.72
C LEU A 626 -2.38 -54.17 8.56
N PRO A 627 -1.97 -52.89 8.66
CA PRO A 627 -0.79 -52.53 9.46
C PRO A 627 -0.95 -52.91 10.93
N ARG A 628 0.06 -53.56 11.49
CA ARG A 628 0.08 -54.03 12.87
C ARG A 628 1.29 -53.55 13.64
N LEU A 629 1.14 -53.42 14.96
CA LEU A 629 2.24 -52.95 15.82
C LEU A 629 3.31 -54.07 15.97
N GLY A 630 4.55 -53.73 15.66
CA GLY A 630 5.72 -54.60 15.85
C GLY A 630 5.74 -55.83 14.92
N THR A 631 6.11 -56.97 15.47
CA THR A 631 6.21 -58.25 14.73
C THR A 631 4.91 -59.07 14.74
N LYS A 632 3.80 -58.45 15.18
CA LYS A 632 2.48 -59.11 15.19
C LYS A 632 2.10 -59.53 13.76
N THR A 633 1.77 -60.77 13.58
CA THR A 633 1.15 -61.33 12.37
C THR A 633 -0.36 -61.49 12.58
N ALA A 634 -1.13 -61.52 11.52
CA ALA A 634 -2.55 -61.90 11.64
C ALA A 634 -2.71 -63.21 12.35
N ALA A 635 -3.65 -63.30 13.31
CA ALA A 635 -3.99 -64.58 13.94
C ALA A 635 -4.85 -65.40 12.98
N ASP A 636 -4.81 -66.72 13.13
CA ASP A 636 -5.63 -67.62 12.32
C ASP A 636 -7.11 -67.53 12.74
N THR A 637 -7.38 -67.23 14.02
CA THR A 637 -8.72 -67.11 14.60
C THR A 637 -8.78 -65.98 15.61
N TYR A 638 -9.90 -65.27 15.70
CA TYR A 638 -10.15 -64.16 16.59
C TYR A 638 -11.43 -64.36 17.40
N THR A 639 -11.38 -64.10 18.71
CA THR A 639 -12.60 -63.82 19.47
C THR A 639 -13.12 -62.45 19.08
N LEU A 640 -14.41 -62.15 19.28
CA LEU A 640 -15.00 -60.87 18.96
C LEU A 640 -14.22 -59.68 19.59
N ASP A 641 -13.86 -59.83 20.87
CA ASP A 641 -13.10 -58.80 21.61
C ASP A 641 -11.68 -58.60 21.02
N ALA A 642 -11.01 -59.72 20.65
CA ALA A 642 -9.69 -59.64 19.99
C ALA A 642 -9.79 -58.99 18.59
N PHE A 643 -10.86 -59.29 17.85
CA PHE A 643 -11.13 -58.67 16.55
C PHE A 643 -11.33 -57.16 16.68
N LEU A 644 -12.21 -56.71 17.60
CA LEU A 644 -12.44 -55.28 17.84
C LEU A 644 -11.17 -54.54 18.30
N SER A 645 -10.35 -55.19 19.11
CA SER A 645 -9.05 -54.64 19.52
C SER A 645 -8.08 -54.51 18.34
N GLU A 646 -8.08 -55.46 17.41
CA GLU A 646 -7.26 -55.40 16.20
C GLU A 646 -7.75 -54.32 15.22
N VAL A 647 -9.08 -54.16 15.07
CA VAL A 647 -9.66 -53.05 14.31
C VAL A 647 -9.26 -51.69 14.89
N ARG A 648 -9.33 -51.55 16.22
CA ARG A 648 -8.88 -50.33 16.92
C ARG A 648 -7.41 -50.03 16.65
N ASP A 649 -6.55 -51.03 16.84
CA ASP A 649 -5.09 -50.88 16.70
C ASP A 649 -4.71 -50.62 15.24
N GLY A 650 -5.33 -51.30 14.28
CA GLY A 650 -5.15 -51.09 12.86
C GLY A 650 -5.60 -49.66 12.42
N SER A 651 -6.79 -49.26 12.88
CA SER A 651 -7.31 -47.93 12.57
C SER A 651 -6.43 -46.81 13.15
N ARG A 652 -5.84 -47.01 14.34
CA ARG A 652 -4.88 -46.06 14.93
C ARG A 652 -3.60 -45.95 14.10
N ILE A 653 -3.05 -47.07 13.64
CA ILE A 653 -1.87 -47.08 12.78
C ILE A 653 -2.17 -46.39 11.44
N LEU A 654 -3.33 -46.66 10.83
CA LEU A 654 -3.76 -46.01 9.60
C LEU A 654 -3.89 -44.50 9.78
N ARG A 655 -4.41 -44.02 10.90
CA ARG A 655 -4.45 -42.62 11.23
C ARG A 655 -3.04 -41.98 11.31
N ASP A 656 -2.17 -42.59 12.10
CA ASP A 656 -0.87 -42.00 12.45
C ASP A 656 0.14 -42.16 11.31
N ASP A 657 0.28 -43.35 10.76
CA ASP A 657 1.31 -43.70 9.79
C ASP A 657 0.91 -43.37 8.34
N TYR A 658 -0.40 -43.32 8.06
CA TYR A 658 -0.86 -43.04 6.69
C TYR A 658 -1.53 -41.66 6.55
N LEU A 659 -2.57 -41.35 7.32
CA LEU A 659 -3.27 -40.07 7.12
C LEU A 659 -2.48 -38.87 7.62
N LEU A 660 -2.03 -38.88 8.88
CA LEU A 660 -1.32 -37.76 9.46
C LEU A 660 0.05 -37.53 8.82
N ARG A 661 0.78 -38.66 8.64
CA ARG A 661 2.08 -38.57 7.98
C ARG A 661 1.99 -38.10 6.54
N LEU A 662 0.97 -38.52 5.81
CA LEU A 662 0.74 -38.11 4.46
C LEU A 662 0.39 -36.62 4.41
N ALA A 663 -0.43 -36.12 5.32
CA ALA A 663 -0.71 -34.68 5.42
C ALA A 663 0.59 -33.88 5.59
N GLN A 664 1.48 -34.31 6.49
CA GLN A 664 2.78 -33.66 6.68
C GLN A 664 3.69 -33.70 5.44
N GLN A 665 3.71 -34.85 4.75
CA GLN A 665 4.46 -34.97 3.50
C GLN A 665 3.92 -34.04 2.41
N LEU A 666 2.59 -33.88 2.33
CA LEU A 666 1.95 -32.96 1.39
C LEU A 666 2.26 -31.50 1.71
N GLU A 667 2.33 -31.10 2.99
CA GLU A 667 2.76 -29.76 3.39
C GLU A 667 4.17 -29.44 2.87
N VAL A 668 5.10 -30.37 3.09
CA VAL A 668 6.49 -30.18 2.65
C VAL A 668 6.59 -30.11 1.12
N LEU A 669 5.85 -30.98 0.45
CA LEU A 669 5.80 -31.03 -1.01
C LEU A 669 5.18 -29.76 -1.56
N GLN A 670 4.07 -29.31 -0.99
CA GLN A 670 3.42 -28.05 -1.36
C GLN A 670 4.35 -26.86 -1.17
N ALA A 671 5.04 -26.79 -0.03
CA ALA A 671 6.02 -25.75 0.23
C ALA A 671 7.14 -25.73 -0.85
N GLY A 672 7.62 -26.91 -1.25
CA GLY A 672 8.61 -27.03 -2.33
C GLY A 672 8.11 -26.55 -3.68
N LEU A 673 6.90 -26.93 -4.06
CA LEU A 673 6.29 -26.58 -5.35
C LEU A 673 5.92 -25.11 -5.43
N ARG A 674 5.22 -24.59 -4.43
CA ARG A 674 4.77 -23.18 -4.42
C ARG A 674 5.93 -22.20 -4.39
N VAL A 675 6.99 -22.49 -3.66
CA VAL A 675 8.21 -21.65 -3.66
C VAL A 675 8.84 -21.59 -5.04
N GLU A 676 8.89 -22.70 -5.78
CA GLU A 676 9.41 -22.71 -7.15
C GLU A 676 8.49 -21.96 -8.13
N ALA A 677 7.20 -21.92 -7.88
CA ALA A 677 6.21 -21.22 -8.70
C ALA A 677 6.21 -19.69 -8.45
N ILE A 678 6.84 -19.17 -7.38
CA ILE A 678 6.91 -17.72 -7.14
C ILE A 678 7.69 -17.06 -8.26
N ALA A 679 7.02 -16.15 -8.95
CA ALA A 679 7.63 -15.41 -10.06
C ALA A 679 8.49 -14.25 -9.54
N ILE A 680 9.63 -14.04 -10.17
CA ILE A 680 10.50 -12.88 -9.98
C ILE A 680 10.42 -12.02 -11.25
N ASN A 681 9.83 -10.83 -11.14
CA ASN A 681 9.76 -9.88 -12.24
C ASN A 681 11.15 -9.30 -12.49
N ARG A 682 11.83 -9.79 -13.50
CA ARG A 682 13.23 -9.41 -13.76
C ARG A 682 13.33 -8.00 -14.30
N PHE A 683 14.37 -7.29 -13.88
CA PHE A 683 14.67 -5.96 -14.39
C PHE A 683 15.34 -6.10 -15.76
N THR A 684 14.67 -5.59 -16.80
CA THR A 684 15.21 -5.49 -18.17
C THR A 684 14.80 -4.16 -18.78
N LEU A 685 15.57 -3.68 -19.75
CA LEU A 685 15.19 -2.50 -20.52
C LEU A 685 14.24 -2.89 -21.66
N PRO A 686 13.27 -2.05 -22.03
CA PRO A 686 12.24 -2.37 -23.03
C PRO A 686 12.77 -2.84 -24.40
N GLU A 687 13.98 -2.47 -24.77
CA GLU A 687 14.59 -2.82 -26.07
C GLU A 687 15.79 -3.77 -25.99
N SER A 688 16.20 -4.16 -24.76
CA SER A 688 17.39 -4.97 -24.53
C SER A 688 17.03 -6.42 -24.29
N GLN A 689 17.76 -7.34 -24.92
CA GLN A 689 17.65 -8.79 -24.68
C GLN A 689 18.52 -9.27 -23.51
N GLU A 690 19.38 -8.42 -22.99
CA GLU A 690 20.31 -8.74 -21.91
C GLU A 690 20.07 -7.83 -20.70
N PHE A 691 20.57 -8.27 -19.55
CA PHE A 691 20.58 -7.43 -18.36
C PHE A 691 21.47 -6.20 -18.64
N PRO A 692 20.94 -4.97 -18.50
CA PRO A 692 21.63 -3.78 -18.94
C PRO A 692 22.90 -3.52 -18.12
N GLU A 693 23.93 -3.02 -18.78
CA GLU A 693 25.10 -2.52 -18.08
C GLU A 693 24.76 -1.25 -17.28
N ILE A 694 25.45 -1.06 -16.16
CA ILE A 694 25.20 0.03 -15.23
C ILE A 694 25.35 1.41 -15.91
N GLU A 695 26.27 1.53 -16.85
CA GLU A 695 26.51 2.77 -17.61
C GLU A 695 25.31 3.12 -18.49
N GLN A 696 24.70 2.13 -19.13
CA GLN A 696 23.50 2.31 -19.96
C GLN A 696 22.30 2.78 -19.13
N VAL A 697 22.11 2.17 -17.94
CA VAL A 697 21.04 2.53 -17.01
C VAL A 697 21.19 3.98 -16.53
N VAL A 698 22.42 4.40 -16.24
CA VAL A 698 22.74 5.77 -15.82
C VAL A 698 22.49 6.75 -16.98
N GLU A 699 22.94 6.44 -18.20
CA GLU A 699 22.74 7.30 -19.37
C GLU A 699 21.25 7.54 -19.65
N ILE A 700 20.43 6.47 -19.65
CA ILE A 700 18.98 6.58 -19.80
C ILE A 700 18.38 7.48 -18.72
N GLY A 701 18.82 7.36 -17.48
CA GLY A 701 18.33 8.20 -16.39
C GLY A 701 18.69 9.66 -16.56
N LEU A 702 19.91 9.97 -16.99
CA LEU A 702 20.36 11.35 -17.25
C LEU A 702 19.63 11.98 -18.44
N GLU A 703 19.20 11.18 -19.41
CA GLU A 703 18.46 11.68 -20.58
C GLU A 703 16.96 11.89 -20.30
N ASN A 704 16.33 11.02 -19.51
CA ASN A 704 14.87 10.97 -19.38
C ASN A 704 14.33 11.64 -18.11
N ARG A 705 15.16 11.92 -17.12
CA ARG A 705 14.68 12.51 -15.87
C ARG A 705 14.20 13.93 -16.02
N LEU A 706 12.91 14.16 -15.77
CA LEU A 706 12.23 15.45 -15.95
C LEU A 706 12.76 16.53 -14.98
N ASP A 707 13.11 16.17 -13.77
CA ASP A 707 13.69 17.07 -12.77
C ASP A 707 15.11 17.53 -13.18
N LEU A 708 15.92 16.65 -13.77
CA LEU A 708 17.23 17.00 -14.30
C LEU A 708 17.10 17.94 -15.52
N MET A 709 16.11 17.68 -16.39
CA MET A 709 15.80 18.57 -17.50
C MET A 709 15.45 19.97 -17.00
N ASN A 710 14.67 20.08 -15.91
CA ASN A 710 14.35 21.36 -15.28
C ASN A 710 15.61 22.03 -14.70
N ASN A 711 16.45 21.31 -13.97
CA ASN A 711 17.69 21.81 -13.39
C ASN A 711 18.65 22.32 -14.48
N ARG A 712 18.77 21.58 -15.59
CA ARG A 712 19.56 22.03 -16.76
C ARG A 712 19.03 23.32 -17.37
N ALA A 713 17.72 23.41 -17.49
CA ALA A 713 17.05 24.58 -18.01
C ALA A 713 17.21 25.79 -17.07
N GLN A 714 17.19 25.61 -15.74
CA GLN A 714 17.42 26.66 -14.74
C GLN A 714 18.83 27.25 -14.80
N VAL A 715 19.85 26.52 -15.24
CA VAL A 715 21.18 27.07 -15.51
C VAL A 715 21.12 28.11 -16.62
N MET A 716 20.35 27.83 -17.66
CA MET A 716 20.14 28.81 -18.75
C MET A 716 19.32 30.01 -18.27
N ASP A 717 18.36 29.82 -17.38
CA ASP A 717 17.59 30.92 -16.78
C ASP A 717 18.49 31.82 -15.96
N ALA A 718 19.37 31.25 -15.15
CA ALA A 718 20.37 32.04 -14.41
C ALA A 718 21.31 32.81 -15.32
N ARG A 719 21.67 32.23 -16.48
CA ARG A 719 22.48 32.93 -17.50
C ARG A 719 21.74 34.13 -18.09
N ARG A 720 20.45 33.98 -18.45
CA ARG A 720 19.63 35.09 -18.97
C ARG A 720 19.43 36.20 -17.94
N ARG A 721 19.16 35.82 -16.66
CA ARG A 721 19.07 36.80 -15.55
C ARG A 721 20.34 37.59 -15.34
N MET A 722 21.51 36.98 -15.58
CA MET A 722 22.78 37.69 -15.54
C MET A 722 22.90 38.74 -16.66
N GLU A 723 22.39 38.44 -17.88
CA GLU A 723 22.38 39.39 -18.98
C GLU A 723 21.45 40.58 -18.68
N ILE A 724 20.30 40.33 -18.01
CA ILE A 724 19.39 41.39 -17.57
C ILE A 724 20.05 42.29 -16.52
N ALA A 725 20.72 41.67 -15.55
CA ALA A 725 21.44 42.39 -14.52
C ALA A 725 22.60 43.20 -15.12
N ALA A 726 23.22 42.74 -16.22
CA ALA A 726 24.19 43.52 -16.98
C ALA A 726 23.55 44.72 -17.68
N ASN A 727 22.35 44.57 -18.25
CA ASN A 727 21.62 45.70 -18.88
C ASN A 727 21.26 46.80 -17.88
N SER A 728 21.09 46.48 -16.59
CA SER A 728 20.81 47.50 -15.55
C SER A 728 22.01 48.45 -15.31
N LEU A 729 23.21 48.09 -15.75
CA LEU A 729 24.40 48.92 -15.70
C LEU A 729 24.46 49.94 -16.83
N GLU A 730 23.58 49.84 -17.83
CA GLU A 730 23.55 50.75 -18.96
C GLU A 730 22.89 52.08 -18.56
N SER A 731 23.32 53.18 -19.20
CA SER A 731 22.69 54.48 -19.04
C SER A 731 21.27 54.50 -19.59
N THR A 732 20.39 55.29 -19.01
CA THR A 732 19.05 55.48 -19.55
C THR A 732 19.08 56.46 -20.71
N LEU A 733 18.63 55.95 -21.86
CA LEU A 733 18.44 56.81 -23.07
C LEU A 733 17.06 56.55 -23.63
N ASN A 734 16.11 57.43 -23.42
CA ASN A 734 14.73 57.33 -23.84
C ASN A 734 14.41 58.36 -24.96
N LEU A 735 13.82 57.87 -26.03
CA LEU A 735 13.17 58.67 -27.02
C LEU A 735 11.68 58.67 -26.75
N THR A 736 11.15 59.90 -26.42
CA THR A 736 9.72 60.03 -26.16
C THR A 736 9.13 61.00 -27.19
N PHE A 737 8.12 60.52 -27.87
CA PHE A 737 7.27 61.33 -28.73
C PHE A 737 5.88 61.33 -28.08
N GLN A 738 5.42 62.53 -27.76
CA GLN A 738 4.11 62.71 -27.18
C GLN A 738 3.38 63.87 -27.83
N GLY A 739 2.09 63.79 -27.98
CA GLY A 739 1.25 64.77 -28.48
C GLY A 739 -0.13 64.79 -27.83
N SER A 740 -0.71 65.99 -27.86
CA SER A 740 -2.10 66.13 -27.42
C SER A 740 -2.84 67.02 -28.43
N GLN A 741 -4.10 66.65 -28.69
CA GLN A 741 -4.96 67.33 -29.62
C GLN A 741 -6.30 67.63 -28.96
N GLY A 742 -6.66 68.86 -28.81
CA GLY A 742 -7.95 69.32 -28.36
C GLY A 742 -9.05 69.01 -29.38
N LEU A 743 -10.12 68.38 -28.98
CA LEU A 743 -11.28 68.03 -29.80
C LEU A 743 -12.44 69.04 -29.53
N SER A 744 -12.25 70.32 -29.54
CA SER A 744 -13.35 71.28 -29.28
C SER A 744 -14.21 71.50 -30.53
N GLY A 745 -15.56 71.40 -30.33
CA GLY A 745 -16.56 71.39 -31.40
C GLY A 745 -16.71 72.80 -32.14
N GLY A 746 -15.93 73.00 -33.13
CA GLY A 746 -16.10 74.06 -34.09
C GLY A 746 -14.90 74.01 -35.07
N ASN A 747 -15.13 74.19 -36.32
CA ASN A 747 -14.30 73.96 -37.52
C ASN A 747 -12.79 74.27 -37.44
N ARG A 748 -12.17 74.21 -36.27
CA ARG A 748 -10.70 74.38 -36.08
C ARG A 748 -10.18 73.37 -35.17
N ILE A 749 -9.23 72.51 -35.60
CA ILE A 749 -8.32 71.77 -34.75
C ILE A 749 -7.55 72.86 -33.98
N LEU A 750 -8.01 73.17 -32.77
CA LEU A 750 -7.36 74.13 -31.89
C LEU A 750 -6.45 73.36 -30.93
N ASP A 751 -5.24 73.79 -30.90
CA ASP A 751 -4.13 73.40 -30.06
C ASP A 751 -3.70 71.99 -30.24
N SER A 752 -2.87 71.66 -31.19
CA SER A 752 -2.05 70.48 -31.23
C SER A 752 -0.69 70.78 -30.60
N ASN A 753 -0.36 70.17 -29.53
CA ASN A 753 0.98 70.23 -28.96
C ASN A 753 1.68 68.88 -29.24
N GLN A 754 2.84 68.94 -29.92
CA GLN A 754 3.66 67.76 -30.20
C GLN A 754 5.05 68.00 -29.66
N THR A 755 5.57 67.07 -28.88
CA THR A 755 6.94 67.19 -28.34
C THR A 755 7.69 65.94 -28.66
N ALA A 756 8.90 66.08 -29.16
CA ALA A 756 9.88 64.97 -29.21
C ALA A 756 10.97 65.31 -28.18
N ARG A 757 11.17 64.34 -27.28
CA ARG A 757 12.16 64.45 -26.18
C ARG A 757 13.12 63.28 -26.23
N LEU A 758 14.42 63.63 -26.25
CA LEU A 758 15.49 62.72 -26.00
C LEU A 758 15.97 62.92 -24.57
N GLU A 759 15.84 61.90 -23.74
CA GLU A 759 16.26 62.03 -22.36
C GLU A 759 17.43 61.06 -22.14
N PHE A 760 18.56 61.58 -21.71
CA PHE A 760 19.78 60.85 -21.42
C PHE A 760 20.12 61.06 -19.93
N THR A 761 20.18 59.93 -19.19
CA THR A 761 20.58 59.99 -17.79
C THR A 761 21.73 59.02 -17.59
N THR A 762 22.87 59.50 -17.21
CA THR A 762 24.02 58.71 -16.82
C THR A 762 24.07 58.61 -15.30
N PRO A 763 23.89 57.49 -14.70
CA PRO A 763 24.05 57.35 -13.25
C PRO A 763 25.54 57.49 -12.90
N LEU A 764 25.83 58.40 -11.95
CA LEU A 764 27.17 58.60 -11.41
C LEU A 764 27.52 57.61 -10.30
N ASP A 765 26.51 57.04 -9.70
CA ASP A 765 26.61 56.00 -8.66
C ASP A 765 25.71 54.81 -9.05
N GLN A 766 26.29 53.62 -9.18
CA GLN A 766 25.63 52.39 -9.59
C GLN A 766 25.95 51.23 -8.63
N ILE A 767 26.02 51.51 -7.34
CA ILE A 767 26.38 50.53 -6.31
C ILE A 767 25.38 49.36 -6.30
N ASP A 768 24.08 49.66 -6.38
CA ASP A 768 23.02 48.65 -6.34
C ASP A 768 23.05 47.77 -7.58
N GLU A 769 23.13 48.35 -8.77
CA GLU A 769 23.16 47.64 -10.06
C GLU A 769 24.44 46.81 -10.19
N ARG A 770 25.61 47.38 -9.80
CA ARG A 770 26.88 46.64 -9.76
C ARG A 770 26.81 45.44 -8.81
N ASN A 771 26.24 45.61 -7.61
CA ASN A 771 26.08 44.54 -6.62
C ASN A 771 25.08 43.49 -7.11
N ALA A 772 23.98 43.91 -7.74
CA ALA A 772 23.01 43.02 -8.37
C ALA A 772 23.64 42.18 -9.51
N TYR A 773 24.42 42.83 -10.37
CA TYR A 773 25.17 42.11 -11.41
C TYR A 773 26.18 41.14 -10.83
N ARG A 774 26.94 41.52 -9.81
CA ARG A 774 27.88 40.63 -9.13
C ARG A 774 27.18 39.46 -8.47
N ALA A 775 26.04 39.71 -7.84
CA ALA A 775 25.21 38.66 -7.22
C ALA A 775 24.65 37.67 -8.26
N SER A 776 24.24 38.19 -9.45
CA SER A 776 23.73 37.32 -10.53
C SER A 776 24.83 36.40 -11.11
N LEU A 777 26.07 36.89 -11.22
CA LEU A 777 27.23 36.09 -11.61
C LEU A 777 27.48 34.94 -10.61
N ILE A 778 27.40 35.22 -9.30
CA ILE A 778 27.55 34.22 -8.24
C ILE A 778 26.40 33.21 -8.32
N THR A 779 25.18 33.66 -8.50
CA THR A 779 23.98 32.83 -8.65
C THR A 779 24.09 31.91 -9.86
N TYR A 780 24.55 32.39 -10.99
CA TYR A 780 24.82 31.53 -12.15
C TYR A 780 25.85 30.44 -11.85
N GLN A 781 26.95 30.77 -11.16
CA GLN A 781 27.94 29.74 -10.77
C GLN A 781 27.39 28.75 -9.73
N ARG A 782 26.54 29.19 -8.80
CA ARG A 782 25.84 28.32 -7.87
C ARG A 782 24.92 27.35 -8.62
N GLN A 783 24.13 27.85 -9.57
CA GLN A 783 23.21 27.01 -10.35
C GLN A 783 23.93 25.96 -11.19
N ARG A 784 25.10 26.33 -11.78
CA ARG A 784 25.96 25.34 -12.46
C ARG A 784 26.40 24.22 -11.53
N ARG A 785 26.90 24.56 -10.33
CA ARG A 785 27.31 23.55 -9.34
C ARG A 785 26.14 22.72 -8.84
N SER A 786 24.96 23.32 -8.64
CA SER A 786 23.76 22.62 -8.28
C SER A 786 23.33 21.59 -9.34
N TYR A 787 23.42 21.97 -10.63
CA TYR A 787 23.17 21.04 -11.72
C TYR A 787 24.13 19.85 -11.71
N MET A 788 25.44 20.09 -11.58
CA MET A 788 26.45 19.03 -11.50
C MET A 788 26.17 18.10 -10.31
N GLN A 789 25.86 18.68 -9.14
CA GLN A 789 25.50 17.91 -7.95
C GLN A 789 24.23 17.05 -8.16
N SER A 790 23.24 17.57 -8.87
CA SER A 790 22.01 16.82 -9.21
C SER A 790 22.35 15.65 -10.14
N GLU A 791 23.18 15.88 -11.14
CA GLU A 791 23.64 14.84 -12.08
C GLU A 791 24.42 13.74 -11.36
N ASP A 792 25.36 14.12 -10.50
CA ASP A 792 26.11 13.16 -9.66
C ASP A 792 25.20 12.37 -8.71
N THR A 793 24.25 13.05 -8.08
CA THR A 793 23.29 12.42 -7.14
C THR A 793 22.39 11.42 -7.87
N ILE A 794 21.88 11.77 -9.04
CA ILE A 794 21.07 10.88 -9.87
C ILE A 794 21.87 9.66 -10.29
N SER A 795 23.09 9.86 -10.79
CA SER A 795 24.00 8.79 -11.18
C SER A 795 24.30 7.84 -10.00
N LEU A 796 24.56 8.42 -8.82
CA LEU A 796 24.78 7.65 -7.59
C LEU A 796 23.54 6.82 -7.21
N ASN A 797 22.36 7.41 -7.18
CA ASN A 797 21.12 6.73 -6.81
C ASN A 797 20.80 5.57 -7.77
N ILE A 798 20.92 5.80 -9.07
CA ILE A 798 20.73 4.76 -10.09
C ILE A 798 21.71 3.61 -9.89
N ARG A 799 23.01 3.92 -9.69
CA ARG A 799 24.05 2.90 -9.44
C ARG A 799 23.79 2.10 -8.17
N GLN A 800 23.32 2.76 -7.11
CA GLN A 800 22.96 2.09 -5.85
C GLN A 800 21.77 1.14 -6.05
N ASN A 801 20.68 1.63 -6.66
CA ASN A 801 19.49 0.82 -6.91
C ASN A 801 19.78 -0.36 -7.84
N TRP A 802 20.58 -0.15 -8.89
CA TRP A 802 20.97 -1.20 -9.81
C TRP A 802 21.76 -2.32 -9.11
N ARG A 803 22.77 -1.95 -8.28
CA ARG A 803 23.53 -2.94 -7.50
C ARG A 803 22.62 -3.66 -6.48
N GLN A 804 21.71 -2.93 -5.86
CA GLN A 804 20.78 -3.49 -4.90
C GLN A 804 19.83 -4.50 -5.54
N LEU A 805 19.31 -4.20 -6.73
CA LEU A 805 18.50 -5.14 -7.50
C LEU A 805 19.24 -6.44 -7.81
N GLN A 806 20.48 -6.36 -8.27
CA GLN A 806 21.29 -7.55 -8.53
C GLN A 806 21.48 -8.42 -7.29
N VAL A 807 21.81 -7.78 -6.16
CA VAL A 807 22.00 -8.50 -4.88
C VAL A 807 20.68 -9.14 -4.43
N GLN A 808 19.58 -8.44 -4.58
CA GLN A 808 18.26 -8.94 -4.14
C GLN A 808 17.75 -10.06 -5.04
N GLU A 809 17.93 -9.98 -6.35
CA GLU A 809 17.62 -11.08 -7.26
C GLU A 809 18.38 -12.35 -6.86
N TYR A 810 19.67 -12.23 -6.54
CA TYR A 810 20.47 -13.35 -6.06
C TYR A 810 20.02 -13.88 -4.69
N ARG A 811 19.62 -12.97 -3.78
CA ARG A 811 19.07 -13.37 -2.46
C ARG A 811 17.77 -14.14 -2.60
N LEU A 812 16.85 -13.69 -3.44
CA LEU A 812 15.58 -14.39 -3.65
C LEU A 812 15.78 -15.85 -4.08
N GLU A 813 16.79 -16.12 -4.90
CA GLU A 813 17.15 -17.49 -5.28
C GLU A 813 17.70 -18.31 -4.11
N ILE A 814 18.45 -17.67 -3.20
CA ILE A 814 18.91 -18.32 -1.97
C ILE A 814 17.71 -18.58 -1.04
N ASP A 815 16.81 -17.61 -0.89
CA ASP A 815 15.69 -17.70 0.02
C ASP A 815 14.68 -18.77 -0.41
N ARG A 816 14.44 -18.93 -1.72
CA ARG A 816 13.68 -20.07 -2.24
C ARG A 816 14.26 -21.40 -1.78
N ARG A 817 15.57 -21.58 -1.93
CA ARG A 817 16.27 -22.80 -1.49
C ARG A 817 16.23 -22.95 0.02
N ALA A 818 16.33 -21.83 0.77
CA ALA A 818 16.26 -21.83 2.21
C ALA A 818 14.90 -22.30 2.73
N VAL A 819 13.78 -21.83 2.13
CA VAL A 819 12.44 -22.29 2.49
C VAL A 819 12.29 -23.78 2.22
N ARG A 820 12.71 -24.28 1.04
CA ARG A 820 12.67 -25.70 0.71
C ARG A 820 13.49 -26.55 1.67
N THR A 821 14.68 -26.08 2.04
CA THR A 821 15.55 -26.76 2.99
C THR A 821 14.95 -26.76 4.40
N ALA A 822 14.35 -25.65 4.82
CA ALA A 822 13.68 -25.54 6.11
C ALA A 822 12.45 -26.44 6.23
N ALA A 823 11.65 -26.56 5.14
CA ALA A 823 10.53 -27.49 5.08
C ALA A 823 10.98 -28.94 5.21
N LEU A 824 12.03 -29.35 4.50
CA LEU A 824 12.64 -30.69 4.65
C LEU A 824 13.23 -30.92 6.06
N GLN A 825 13.78 -29.87 6.68
CA GLN A 825 14.28 -29.92 8.05
C GLN A 825 13.16 -30.17 9.05
N TYR A 826 12.02 -29.52 8.84
CA TYR A 826 10.82 -29.70 9.66
C TYR A 826 10.28 -31.13 9.54
N ASP A 827 10.17 -31.69 8.33
CA ASP A 827 9.74 -33.08 8.12
C ASP A 827 10.67 -34.06 8.83
N ASN A 828 11.97 -33.91 8.64
CA ASN A 828 12.95 -34.77 9.32
C ASN A 828 12.89 -34.64 10.85
N ALA A 829 12.70 -33.43 11.39
CA ALA A 829 12.57 -33.22 12.82
C ALA A 829 11.30 -33.86 13.39
N SER A 830 10.18 -33.80 12.65
CA SER A 830 8.92 -34.42 13.02
C SER A 830 9.03 -35.95 13.06
N LEU A 831 9.72 -36.54 12.08
CA LEU A 831 10.01 -37.99 12.02
C LEU A 831 10.90 -38.46 13.17
N LEU A 832 11.97 -37.72 13.47
CA LEU A 832 12.88 -38.05 14.56
C LEU A 832 12.21 -37.93 15.94
N ALA A 833 11.29 -37.00 16.09
CA ALA A 833 10.55 -36.85 17.36
C ALA A 833 9.62 -38.02 17.70
N THR A 834 9.17 -38.75 16.70
CA THR A 834 8.40 -40.02 16.92
C THR A 834 9.32 -41.15 17.34
N ALA A 835 10.61 -41.10 17.00
CA ALA A 835 11.58 -42.15 17.28
C ALA A 835 12.39 -41.94 18.58
N VAL A 836 12.69 -40.68 18.98
CA VAL A 836 13.54 -40.33 20.12
C VAL A 836 12.88 -39.23 20.96
N VAL A 837 12.22 -39.58 22.03
CA VAL A 837 11.35 -38.69 22.82
C VAL A 837 12.09 -37.50 23.48
N GLN A 838 13.34 -37.63 23.93
CA GLN A 838 14.01 -36.62 24.76
C GLN A 838 14.58 -35.41 24.01
N GLN A 839 14.88 -35.51 22.73
CA GLN A 839 15.42 -34.41 21.92
C GLN A 839 14.45 -33.89 20.85
N GLY A 840 13.35 -34.60 20.66
CA GLY A 840 12.41 -34.30 19.57
C GLY A 840 11.79 -32.92 19.65
N ALA A 841 11.33 -32.50 20.82
CA ALA A 841 10.63 -31.21 21.01
C ALA A 841 11.53 -30.01 20.69
N VAL A 842 12.80 -30.04 21.09
CA VAL A 842 13.76 -28.95 20.82
C VAL A 842 14.09 -28.87 19.33
N ASN A 843 14.27 -30.00 18.68
CA ASN A 843 14.59 -30.05 17.24
C ASN A 843 13.41 -29.59 16.38
N ILE A 844 12.19 -29.99 16.71
CA ILE A 844 10.98 -29.52 16.03
C ILE A 844 10.84 -28.01 16.20
N THR A 845 11.01 -27.49 17.40
CA THR A 845 10.90 -26.05 17.66
C THR A 845 11.93 -25.25 16.87
N LEU A 846 13.16 -25.74 16.79
CA LEU A 846 14.22 -25.10 15.98
C LEU A 846 13.85 -25.15 14.49
N ALA A 847 13.36 -26.27 14.01
CA ALA A 847 12.95 -26.43 12.61
C ALA A 847 11.76 -25.53 12.25
N LEU A 848 10.74 -25.42 13.14
CA LEU A 848 9.61 -24.51 12.98
C LEU A 848 10.04 -23.04 12.90
N ASN A 849 10.91 -22.62 13.81
CA ASN A 849 11.45 -21.25 13.78
C ASN A 849 12.27 -21.00 12.51
N THR A 850 13.03 -21.99 12.05
CA THR A 850 13.79 -21.88 10.81
C THR A 850 12.87 -21.76 9.61
N LEU A 851 11.80 -22.54 9.54
CA LEU A 851 10.80 -22.47 8.47
C LEU A 851 10.07 -21.12 8.47
N LEU A 852 9.58 -20.68 9.65
CA LEU A 852 8.96 -19.36 9.80
C LEU A 852 9.87 -18.23 9.32
N ASN A 853 11.13 -18.25 9.76
CA ASN A 853 12.09 -17.21 9.38
C ASN A 853 12.38 -17.24 7.87
N ALA A 854 12.53 -18.42 7.28
CA ALA A 854 12.75 -18.57 5.85
C ALA A 854 11.56 -18.04 5.02
N GLN A 855 10.33 -18.37 5.40
CA GLN A 855 9.11 -17.87 4.76
C GLN A 855 9.00 -16.33 4.87
N ASN A 856 9.23 -15.79 6.06
CA ASN A 856 9.18 -14.36 6.31
C ASN A 856 10.28 -13.60 5.53
N THR A 857 11.49 -14.15 5.46
CA THR A 857 12.61 -13.55 4.73
C THR A 857 12.32 -13.53 3.23
N LEU A 858 11.83 -14.63 2.68
CA LEU A 858 11.47 -14.71 1.26
C LEU A 858 10.41 -13.66 0.88
N ALA A 859 9.34 -13.55 1.66
CA ALA A 859 8.28 -12.57 1.42
C ALA A 859 8.81 -11.12 1.54
N GLN A 860 9.63 -10.85 2.54
CA GLN A 860 10.23 -9.54 2.76
C GLN A 860 11.22 -9.15 1.66
N ASP A 861 12.09 -10.06 1.24
CA ASP A 861 13.08 -9.80 0.19
C ASP A 861 12.40 -9.65 -1.18
N TRP A 862 11.31 -10.36 -1.43
CA TRP A 862 10.49 -10.16 -2.64
C TRP A 862 9.84 -8.76 -2.68
N VAL A 863 9.19 -8.32 -1.58
CA VAL A 863 8.61 -6.97 -1.49
C VAL A 863 9.70 -5.90 -1.63
N THR A 864 10.86 -6.14 -1.06
CA THR A 864 12.01 -5.23 -1.16
C THR A 864 12.54 -5.18 -2.60
N TYR A 865 12.61 -6.31 -3.28
CA TYR A 865 12.99 -6.40 -4.69
C TYR A 865 12.03 -5.62 -5.59
N GLU A 866 10.70 -5.86 -5.46
CA GLU A 866 9.68 -5.15 -6.23
C GLU A 866 9.70 -3.64 -5.97
N THR A 867 9.86 -3.23 -4.71
CA THR A 867 10.01 -1.82 -4.36
C THR A 867 11.24 -1.19 -5.04
N ASN A 868 12.36 -1.90 -5.09
CA ASN A 868 13.57 -1.41 -5.77
C ASN A 868 13.41 -1.43 -7.29
N ARG A 869 12.67 -2.39 -7.85
CA ARG A 869 12.30 -2.41 -9.28
C ARG A 869 11.45 -1.19 -9.64
N LEU A 870 10.46 -0.84 -8.84
CA LEU A 870 9.68 0.39 -9.00
C LEU A 870 10.59 1.64 -8.94
N ASN A 871 11.46 1.69 -7.95
CA ASN A 871 12.35 2.83 -7.74
C ASN A 871 13.37 3.01 -8.88
N ILE A 872 13.90 1.94 -9.47
CA ILE A 872 14.87 2.10 -10.56
C ILE A 872 14.19 2.66 -11.81
N PHE A 873 12.96 2.20 -12.17
CA PHE A 873 12.20 2.72 -13.31
C PHE A 873 11.86 4.22 -13.13
N VAL A 874 11.46 4.62 -11.93
CA VAL A 874 11.25 6.04 -11.62
C VAL A 874 12.56 6.81 -11.66
N ASN A 875 13.65 6.28 -11.12
CA ASN A 875 14.94 6.97 -11.12
C ASN A 875 15.56 7.09 -12.52
N MET A 876 15.25 6.19 -13.42
CA MET A 876 15.58 6.29 -14.85
C MET A 876 14.64 7.25 -15.60
N GLY A 877 13.48 7.61 -15.04
CA GLY A 877 12.51 8.48 -15.71
C GLY A 877 11.76 7.85 -16.87
N ILE A 878 11.74 6.51 -16.96
CA ILE A 878 11.07 5.77 -18.05
C ILE A 878 9.77 5.08 -17.63
N MET A 879 9.36 5.26 -16.38
CA MET A 879 8.08 4.72 -15.90
C MET A 879 6.92 5.40 -16.63
N GLN A 880 6.17 4.65 -17.42
CA GLN A 880 4.97 5.13 -18.10
C GLN A 880 3.75 4.73 -17.29
N LEU A 881 2.88 5.70 -17.03
CA LEU A 881 1.63 5.49 -16.32
C LEU A 881 0.47 5.53 -17.30
N ASP A 882 -0.48 4.63 -17.13
CA ASP A 882 -1.75 4.66 -17.85
C ASP A 882 -2.59 5.91 -17.46
N PRO A 883 -3.71 6.22 -18.13
CA PRO A 883 -4.57 7.33 -17.76
C PRO A 883 -5.10 7.28 -16.33
N ARG A 884 -5.22 6.09 -15.73
CA ARG A 884 -5.63 5.89 -14.33
C ARG A 884 -4.48 6.10 -13.35
N GLY A 885 -3.24 6.22 -13.85
CA GLY A 885 -2.05 6.44 -13.06
C GLY A 885 -1.37 5.16 -12.56
N VAL A 886 -1.75 4.01 -13.09
CA VAL A 886 -1.10 2.74 -12.83
C VAL A 886 0.07 2.55 -13.79
N TRP A 887 1.14 1.92 -13.35
CA TRP A 887 2.28 1.64 -14.19
C TRP A 887 1.91 0.62 -15.29
N ASP A 888 2.28 0.93 -16.54
CA ASP A 888 2.10 0.06 -17.71
C ASP A 888 3.14 -1.09 -17.69
N ASP A 889 3.00 -1.96 -16.71
CA ASP A 889 3.82 -3.16 -16.51
C ASP A 889 2.89 -4.38 -16.41
N PRO A 890 3.18 -5.50 -17.07
CA PRO A 890 2.31 -6.68 -17.10
C PRO A 890 1.90 -7.19 -15.72
N PHE A 891 2.79 -7.13 -14.73
CA PHE A 891 2.50 -7.55 -13.37
C PHE A 891 1.45 -6.65 -12.70
N TYR A 892 1.59 -5.34 -12.81
CA TYR A 892 0.64 -4.40 -12.20
C TYR A 892 -0.69 -4.33 -12.96
N LEU A 893 -0.68 -4.57 -14.27
CA LEU A 893 -1.91 -4.66 -15.07
C LEU A 893 -2.70 -5.93 -14.76
N GLN A 894 -2.03 -7.07 -14.56
CA GLN A 894 -2.69 -8.32 -14.16
C GLN A 894 -3.32 -8.25 -12.77
N MET A 895 -2.78 -7.47 -11.85
CA MET A 895 -3.42 -7.20 -10.57
C MET A 895 -4.81 -6.54 -10.70
N ASN A 896 -5.12 -5.93 -11.86
CA ASN A 896 -6.42 -5.34 -12.15
C ASN A 896 -7.48 -6.39 -12.52
N ASP A 897 -7.06 -7.50 -13.11
CA ASP A 897 -7.98 -8.49 -13.68
C ASP A 897 -8.35 -9.59 -12.67
N LEU A 898 -7.77 -9.55 -11.49
CA LEU A 898 -8.13 -10.46 -10.39
C LEU A 898 -9.45 -10.02 -9.78
N GLN A 899 -10.52 -10.23 -10.51
CA GLN A 899 -11.87 -10.12 -9.97
C GLN A 899 -12.12 -11.18 -8.90
N ASP A 900 -13.01 -10.85 -8.01
CA ASP A 900 -13.44 -11.44 -6.74
C ASP A 900 -14.03 -12.88 -6.86
N ASP A 901 -13.48 -13.74 -7.67
CA ASP A 901 -14.00 -15.11 -7.88
C ASP A 901 -13.57 -16.10 -6.79
N GLY A 902 -12.80 -15.67 -5.79
CA GLY A 902 -12.35 -16.56 -4.70
C GLY A 902 -11.50 -17.76 -5.14
N THR A 903 -11.28 -17.90 -6.44
CA THR A 903 -10.39 -18.91 -7.01
C THR A 903 -9.08 -18.24 -7.38
N VAL A 904 -8.02 -18.59 -6.67
CA VAL A 904 -6.65 -18.25 -7.05
C VAL A 904 -6.45 -18.78 -8.46
N SER A 905 -6.52 -17.87 -9.45
CA SER A 905 -6.17 -18.27 -10.82
C SER A 905 -4.68 -18.59 -10.85
N PRO A 906 -4.27 -19.77 -11.33
CA PRO A 906 -2.86 -20.14 -11.44
C PRO A 906 -2.07 -19.27 -12.44
N ALA A 907 -2.69 -18.26 -13.03
CA ALA A 907 -2.13 -17.40 -14.08
C ALA A 907 -1.23 -16.25 -13.59
N MET A 908 -0.84 -16.19 -12.31
CA MET A 908 0.22 -15.28 -11.87
C MET A 908 1.63 -15.83 -12.13
N THR A 909 1.83 -16.57 -13.16
CA THR A 909 3.15 -16.81 -13.73
C THR A 909 3.47 -15.69 -14.71
N PRO A 910 4.45 -14.81 -14.48
CA PRO A 910 4.94 -13.91 -15.50
C PRO A 910 5.47 -14.78 -16.66
N GLY A 911 4.89 -14.64 -17.81
CA GLY A 911 5.34 -15.37 -18.99
C GLY A 911 4.28 -16.13 -19.79
N VAL A 912 3.07 -16.32 -19.27
CA VAL A 912 1.99 -16.83 -20.11
C VAL A 912 1.27 -15.65 -20.75
N VAL A 913 1.86 -15.11 -21.80
CA VAL A 913 1.17 -14.24 -22.74
C VAL A 913 0.14 -15.10 -23.48
N LEU A 914 -1.14 -14.93 -23.17
CA LEU A 914 -2.19 -15.39 -24.05
C LEU A 914 -1.99 -14.75 -25.44
N PRO A 915 -2.09 -15.49 -26.54
CA PRO A 915 -1.83 -14.96 -27.87
C PRO A 915 -2.79 -13.81 -28.17
N ASN A 916 -2.23 -12.70 -28.61
CA ASN A 916 -2.83 -11.50 -29.16
C ASN A 916 -4.30 -11.65 -29.56
N SER A 917 -5.20 -11.08 -28.79
CA SER A 917 -6.44 -10.53 -29.35
C SER A 917 -6.06 -9.24 -30.07
N GLN A 918 -5.84 -9.31 -31.38
CA GLN A 918 -5.76 -8.12 -32.23
C GLN A 918 -6.99 -7.24 -31.98
N PRO A 919 -6.84 -5.93 -31.90
CA PRO A 919 -7.98 -5.04 -31.91
C PRO A 919 -8.64 -5.15 -33.28
N GLN A 920 -9.84 -5.69 -33.31
CA GLN A 920 -10.72 -5.51 -34.44
C GLN A 920 -11.20 -4.05 -34.46
N ASN A 921 -11.00 -3.41 -35.61
CA ASN A 921 -11.33 -2.03 -36.00
C ASN A 921 -12.58 -1.39 -35.39
#